data_f8706110d749e0b088a4a6275d123dd9
#
_entry.id   f8706110d749e0b088a4a6275d123dd9
#
_cell.length_a   1.000
_cell.length_b   1.000
_cell.length_c   1.000
_cell.angle_alpha   90.00
_cell.angle_beta   90.00
_cell.angle_gamma   90.00
#
_symmetry.space_group_name_H-M   'P 1'
#
loop_
_entity.id
_entity.type
_entity.pdbx_description
1 polymer ?
#
loop_
_entity_poly.entity_id
_entity_poly.type
_entity_poly.pdbx_seq_one_letter_code
_entity_poly.pdbx_strand_id
1 'polypeptide(L)'
;MRAPTSSLLYLGISSIIAVTAWPLPSYGACTINNSAGDDISTCDSASAPGFTDTGGNNTLNISGSGAINGNVTFGAGNDLVDVNGPTAALNGALNQGDGANIFRLNLGTVTGSVTQGAGADVVQITGGQAGAISQGGGIDSFAMSGGTIASLAQGDGLDTFNMSGGVITGAFEDGDQATMRSGTIGRVDMKLDNNVFDMQGGTILGNLVTGFGNDHILVSGTSYIGGNISTSGGDDLIEVSGGTVNGQILASFGKDRLIWHDGGKVNGLIVMGADDDTALLKNLNETSLSSNPLVDGGLGNDTLTFDNTQTDVPARYTGWEQVLLDNGSDLKLGGAFVLGDSATGSGIMTLDGSSKLTVTNGSIDPFTAGQSVTLNNGGLIDMTTGSTSATDTLTVNGNYNGNAGRLALQSVLGSDGSPSDLLVIGTGQISGTTAISVTNLAGPGAETVQDGIQVVRAINGASGAGTQFTLANRVSAGAFDYYLFKGGDNAGTGENYYLRSSVPVAPLPGPVTPLPEPVVGTPELPTNPGLTPIPIYRPEVPIYAVLFPAAQQIVQAMLGTYHERMGDQRQQQQTGAFPAGWGRVYGNSSRQSFAGTVSPTLDSSISAFQIGTDVYASATANGAVQRVGFFVGHSRLKGDVKGFNGGWQDKAAGNTTLRGDSLGVYWTLIGANQAYLDLVLMGTRFDGNNESDRGVKMKTRGHNVAASVEVGRPFQMTADWVVEPQAQLILSRTKLDSQNDGISDVAYNADTNVTTRLGIRLRGDYQVRGLPLQPYARANIWHTAAGQNTVTFNRVTDIDTEQKSTTLGLSLGATLEVAKGVSLYSEVGYNRNLDSQMLNGRQGTVGLRMEF
;
A
#
# COMPACT_ATOMS: atom_id res chain seq x y z
N MET A 1 -31.73 12.20 1.68
CA MET A 1 -32.69 13.30 1.48
C MET A 1 -34.02 12.70 1.07
N ARG A 2 -35.05 13.19 1.61
CA ARG A 2 -36.44 12.68 1.61
C ARG A 2 -37.00 12.33 0.23
N ALA A 3 -37.59 11.14 0.13
CA ALA A 3 -38.54 10.78 -0.92
C ALA A 3 -39.95 11.38 -0.62
N PRO A 4 -40.73 11.72 -1.61
CA PRO A 4 -42.12 12.00 -1.40
C PRO A 4 -43.00 10.78 -1.75
N THR A 5 -43.77 10.38 -0.80
CA THR A 5 -44.91 9.46 -0.90
C THR A 5 -46.06 10.09 -1.67
N SER A 6 -46.59 9.41 -2.69
CA SER A 6 -47.88 9.75 -3.28
C SER A 6 -48.92 8.66 -2.93
N SER A 7 -49.83 9.05 -2.05
CA SER A 7 -51.00 8.30 -1.70
C SER A 7 -52.10 8.47 -2.76
N LEU A 8 -52.61 7.37 -3.31
CA LEU A 8 -53.83 7.35 -4.11
C LEU A 8 -55.01 6.96 -3.21
N LEU A 9 -55.93 7.88 -3.11
CA LEU A 9 -57.18 7.80 -2.39
C LEU A 9 -58.18 6.99 -3.25
N TYR A 10 -58.69 5.87 -2.74
CA TYR A 10 -59.86 5.19 -3.29
C TYR A 10 -61.10 5.65 -2.57
N LEU A 11 -62.01 6.30 -3.28
CA LEU A 11 -63.37 6.61 -2.81
C LEU A 11 -64.28 5.42 -3.05
N GLY A 12 -64.69 4.76 -2.01
CA GLY A 12 -65.75 3.75 -2.06
C GLY A 12 -67.13 4.38 -1.94
N ILE A 13 -67.98 4.10 -2.85
CA ILE A 13 -69.43 4.38 -2.76
C ILE A 13 -70.12 3.10 -2.44
N SER A 14 -70.56 2.98 -1.17
CA SER A 14 -71.40 1.89 -0.73
C SER A 14 -72.90 2.32 -0.88
N SER A 15 -73.62 1.71 -1.79
CA SER A 15 -75.08 1.75 -1.79
C SER A 15 -75.60 0.41 -1.32
N ILE A 16 -76.15 0.39 -0.11
CA ILE A 16 -76.88 -0.73 0.48
C ILE A 16 -78.28 -0.72 -0.11
N ILE A 17 -78.68 -1.73 -0.91
CA ILE A 17 -80.02 -2.07 -1.19
C ILE A 17 -80.21 -3.47 -0.56
N ALA A 18 -80.90 -3.53 0.59
CA ALA A 18 -81.37 -4.79 1.18
C ALA A 18 -82.60 -5.23 0.42
N VAL A 19 -82.45 -6.24 -0.40
CA VAL A 19 -83.64 -7.02 -0.91
C VAL A 19 -83.58 -8.34 -0.17
N THR A 20 -84.51 -8.55 0.70
CA THR A 20 -84.81 -9.88 1.29
C THR A 20 -85.43 -10.78 0.21
N ALA A 21 -84.51 -11.56 -0.42
CA ALA A 21 -85.01 -12.67 -1.24
C ALA A 21 -84.94 -13.98 -0.41
N TRP A 22 -86.06 -14.67 -0.25
CA TRP A 22 -86.09 -16.04 0.23
C TRP A 22 -85.18 -16.90 -0.66
N PRO A 23 -84.41 -17.85 -0.12
CA PRO A 23 -83.68 -18.76 -0.96
C PRO A 23 -84.68 -19.73 -1.60
N LEU A 24 -84.96 -19.55 -2.86
CA LEU A 24 -85.41 -20.62 -3.72
C LEU A 24 -84.28 -21.67 -3.75
N PRO A 25 -84.60 -22.95 -3.60
CA PRO A 25 -83.64 -24.01 -3.86
C PRO A 25 -83.20 -23.83 -5.31
N SER A 26 -81.96 -23.43 -5.52
CA SER A 26 -81.34 -23.48 -6.83
C SER A 26 -81.17 -24.97 -7.15
N TYR A 27 -81.98 -25.47 -8.01
CA TYR A 27 -81.71 -26.73 -8.70
C TYR A 27 -80.41 -26.37 -9.53
N GLY A 28 -79.36 -26.92 -9.17
CA GLY A 28 -78.15 -26.84 -9.93
C GLY A 28 -78.42 -27.25 -11.36
N ALA A 29 -78.10 -26.42 -12.31
CA ALA A 29 -78.44 -26.64 -13.69
C ALA A 29 -77.15 -26.59 -14.54
N CYS A 30 -77.04 -27.40 -15.48
CA CYS A 30 -76.10 -27.26 -16.60
C CYS A 30 -76.89 -26.86 -17.83
N THR A 31 -76.98 -25.63 -18.15
CA THR A 31 -77.68 -25.06 -19.28
C THR A 31 -76.69 -24.74 -20.39
N ILE A 32 -76.76 -25.48 -21.43
CA ILE A 32 -76.01 -25.29 -22.64
C ILE A 32 -76.93 -24.64 -23.68
N ASN A 33 -76.62 -23.43 -24.10
CA ASN A 33 -77.23 -22.73 -25.21
C ASN A 33 -76.33 -22.93 -26.46
N ASN A 34 -76.82 -23.16 -27.59
CA ASN A 34 -76.10 -23.40 -28.82
C ASN A 34 -76.93 -22.87 -29.97
N SER A 35 -76.76 -21.63 -30.35
CA SER A 35 -77.48 -20.98 -31.44
C SER A 35 -76.47 -20.37 -32.44
N ALA A 36 -76.95 -19.81 -33.53
CA ALA A 36 -76.05 -19.06 -34.49
C ALA A 36 -75.68 -17.66 -34.02
N GLY A 37 -76.08 -17.23 -32.86
CA GLY A 37 -75.72 -15.89 -32.25
C GLY A 37 -74.97 -16.03 -30.97
N ASP A 38 -74.78 -14.90 -30.26
CA ASP A 38 -74.05 -14.83 -28.95
C ASP A 38 -74.84 -15.64 -27.87
N ASP A 39 -74.24 -16.70 -27.36
CA ASP A 39 -74.81 -17.55 -26.35
C ASP A 39 -74.13 -17.51 -25.01
N ILE A 40 -74.90 -17.71 -23.95
CA ILE A 40 -74.41 -17.85 -22.59
C ILE A 40 -74.77 -19.22 -22.04
N SER A 41 -73.78 -20.05 -21.86
CA SER A 41 -73.86 -21.39 -21.24
C SER A 41 -73.37 -21.37 -19.80
N THR A 42 -74.12 -21.99 -18.92
CA THR A 42 -73.72 -22.06 -17.48
C THR A 42 -73.91 -23.50 -16.96
N CYS A 43 -72.84 -23.99 -16.23
CA CYS A 43 -72.87 -25.29 -15.60
C CYS A 43 -72.35 -25.16 -14.16
N ASP A 44 -73.25 -25.22 -13.14
CA ASP A 44 -72.88 -24.89 -11.73
C ASP A 44 -72.97 -26.10 -10.78
N SER A 45 -73.76 -27.11 -11.06
CA SER A 45 -73.96 -28.22 -10.14
C SER A 45 -74.47 -29.54 -10.79
N ALA A 46 -74.45 -29.60 -12.08
CA ALA A 46 -74.83 -30.80 -12.88
C ALA A 46 -73.78 -31.09 -13.94
N SER A 47 -73.88 -32.12 -14.75
CA SER A 47 -73.06 -32.39 -15.85
C SER A 47 -73.80 -32.31 -17.19
N ALA A 48 -73.07 -31.82 -18.22
CA ALA A 48 -73.54 -31.87 -19.61
C ALA A 48 -72.49 -32.59 -20.51
N PRO A 49 -72.86 -33.16 -21.65
CA PRO A 49 -71.86 -33.61 -22.63
C PRO A 49 -71.15 -32.46 -23.29
N GLY A 50 -69.96 -32.75 -23.94
CA GLY A 50 -69.28 -31.78 -24.79
C GLY A 50 -70.16 -31.28 -25.91
N PHE A 51 -69.91 -30.12 -26.47
CA PHE A 51 -70.70 -29.49 -27.48
C PHE A 51 -69.84 -28.63 -28.45
N THR A 52 -70.51 -28.30 -29.59
CA THR A 52 -69.88 -27.44 -30.60
C THR A 52 -70.82 -26.28 -30.88
N ASP A 53 -70.35 -25.08 -30.77
CA ASP A 53 -71.06 -23.83 -31.02
C ASP A 53 -70.15 -22.89 -31.82
N THR A 54 -70.41 -22.75 -33.10
CA THR A 54 -69.50 -22.02 -34.02
C THR A 54 -70.08 -20.64 -34.40
N GLY A 55 -71.19 -20.24 -33.81
CA GLY A 55 -71.72 -18.91 -34.13
C GLY A 55 -71.74 -17.93 -32.98
N GLY A 56 -71.45 -16.63 -33.26
CA GLY A 56 -71.48 -15.53 -32.28
C GLY A 56 -70.38 -15.52 -31.32
N ASN A 57 -70.44 -14.64 -30.30
CA ASN A 57 -69.49 -14.50 -29.19
C ASN A 57 -70.08 -15.25 -27.97
N ASN A 58 -69.49 -16.36 -27.65
CA ASN A 58 -70.10 -17.28 -26.66
C ASN A 58 -69.47 -17.12 -25.27
N THR A 59 -70.24 -17.32 -24.24
CA THR A 59 -69.78 -17.38 -22.86
C THR A 59 -70.09 -18.70 -22.24
N LEU A 60 -69.08 -19.42 -21.75
CA LEU A 60 -69.27 -20.63 -20.96
C LEU A 60 -68.71 -20.42 -19.55
N ASN A 61 -69.61 -20.52 -18.58
CA ASN A 61 -69.27 -20.46 -17.16
C ASN A 61 -69.40 -21.86 -16.52
N ILE A 62 -68.32 -22.40 -16.01
CA ILE A 62 -68.36 -23.66 -15.25
C ILE A 62 -67.97 -23.33 -13.80
N SER A 63 -68.92 -23.52 -12.91
CA SER A 63 -68.73 -23.10 -11.50
C SER A 63 -69.21 -24.18 -10.54
N GLY A 64 -69.01 -24.01 -9.24
CA GLY A 64 -69.42 -24.92 -8.20
C GLY A 64 -68.92 -26.34 -8.42
N SER A 65 -69.87 -27.28 -8.72
CA SER A 65 -69.61 -28.69 -9.09
C SER A 65 -70.04 -29.04 -10.52
N GLY A 66 -70.26 -28.03 -11.36
CA GLY A 66 -70.56 -28.19 -12.76
C GLY A 66 -69.48 -28.93 -13.55
N ALA A 67 -69.93 -29.84 -14.46
CA ALA A 67 -68.99 -30.59 -15.30
C ALA A 67 -69.48 -30.68 -16.77
N ILE A 68 -68.56 -30.41 -17.68
CA ILE A 68 -68.81 -30.72 -19.12
C ILE A 68 -67.98 -31.96 -19.41
N ASN A 69 -68.63 -33.03 -19.85
CA ASN A 69 -68.06 -34.34 -20.15
C ASN A 69 -67.88 -34.53 -21.66
N GLY A 70 -66.79 -34.07 -22.18
CA GLY A 70 -66.34 -34.04 -23.60
C GLY A 70 -65.81 -32.72 -24.06
N ASN A 71 -65.43 -32.65 -25.35
CA ASN A 71 -64.80 -31.44 -25.89
C ASN A 71 -65.85 -30.31 -26.06
N VAL A 72 -65.38 -29.09 -25.88
CA VAL A 72 -66.10 -27.85 -26.23
C VAL A 72 -65.40 -27.20 -27.40
N THR A 73 -66.13 -26.85 -28.47
CA THR A 73 -65.59 -26.16 -29.64
C THR A 73 -66.44 -24.92 -29.93
N PHE A 74 -65.82 -23.80 -29.94
CA PHE A 74 -66.37 -22.53 -30.43
C PHE A 74 -65.84 -22.18 -31.82
N GLY A 75 -66.33 -21.13 -32.44
CA GLY A 75 -66.09 -20.76 -33.80
C GLY A 75 -65.10 -19.56 -33.92
N ALA A 76 -65.49 -18.57 -34.76
CA ALA A 76 -64.67 -17.37 -35.00
C ALA A 76 -65.18 -16.11 -34.24
N GLY A 77 -65.82 -16.32 -33.06
CA GLY A 77 -66.34 -15.26 -32.21
C GLY A 77 -65.31 -14.85 -31.15
N ASN A 78 -65.62 -13.81 -30.37
CA ASN A 78 -64.85 -13.50 -29.19
C ASN A 78 -65.44 -14.24 -28.00
N ASP A 79 -64.88 -15.43 -27.69
CA ASP A 79 -65.47 -16.35 -26.76
C ASP A 79 -64.83 -16.26 -25.36
N LEU A 80 -65.65 -16.36 -24.35
CA LEU A 80 -65.21 -16.37 -22.95
C LEU A 80 -65.49 -17.75 -22.32
N VAL A 81 -64.45 -18.35 -21.74
CA VAL A 81 -64.63 -19.54 -20.87
C VAL A 81 -64.07 -19.20 -19.48
N ASP A 82 -64.94 -19.34 -18.48
CA ASP A 82 -64.58 -19.17 -17.06
C ASP A 82 -64.86 -20.47 -16.28
N VAL A 83 -63.77 -21.04 -15.75
CA VAL A 83 -63.82 -22.24 -14.90
C VAL A 83 -63.49 -21.81 -13.45
N ASN A 84 -64.53 -21.77 -12.59
CA ASN A 84 -64.37 -21.17 -11.26
C ASN A 84 -65.15 -21.99 -10.20
N GLY A 85 -64.67 -23.13 -9.83
CA GLY A 85 -65.20 -23.89 -8.74
C GLY A 85 -64.25 -25.02 -8.34
N PRO A 86 -64.16 -25.40 -7.08
CA PRO A 86 -63.13 -26.37 -6.63
C PRO A 86 -63.31 -27.76 -7.23
N THR A 87 -64.56 -28.07 -7.67
CA THR A 87 -64.90 -29.33 -8.38
C THR A 87 -65.43 -29.08 -9.79
N ALA A 88 -65.43 -27.83 -10.29
CA ALA A 88 -65.79 -27.50 -11.67
C ALA A 88 -64.83 -28.20 -12.64
N ALA A 89 -65.42 -28.86 -13.68
CA ALA A 89 -64.62 -29.64 -14.62
C ALA A 89 -65.05 -29.50 -16.08
N LEU A 90 -64.05 -29.29 -16.95
CA LEU A 90 -64.15 -29.60 -18.36
C LEU A 90 -63.36 -30.88 -18.60
N ASN A 91 -64.12 -32.05 -18.70
CA ASN A 91 -63.54 -33.36 -18.95
C ASN A 91 -63.35 -33.60 -20.45
N GLY A 92 -62.57 -32.75 -21.09
CA GLY A 92 -62.32 -32.74 -22.52
C GLY A 92 -61.37 -31.58 -22.91
N ALA A 93 -61.17 -31.43 -24.20
CA ALA A 93 -60.43 -30.31 -24.77
C ALA A 93 -61.32 -29.07 -24.97
N LEU A 94 -60.78 -27.89 -24.86
CA LEU A 94 -61.38 -26.61 -25.22
C LEU A 94 -60.74 -26.11 -26.52
N ASN A 95 -61.58 -25.82 -27.53
CA ASN A 95 -61.12 -25.09 -28.73
C ASN A 95 -62.05 -23.86 -28.87
N GLN A 96 -61.42 -22.68 -28.70
CA GLN A 96 -62.11 -21.40 -28.77
C GLN A 96 -62.18 -20.83 -30.21
N GLY A 97 -61.40 -21.41 -31.15
CA GLY A 97 -61.35 -20.93 -32.56
C GLY A 97 -60.68 -19.57 -32.71
N ASP A 98 -60.97 -18.89 -33.81
CA ASP A 98 -60.46 -17.56 -34.11
C ASP A 98 -61.27 -16.49 -33.37
N GLY A 99 -60.70 -15.27 -33.23
CA GLY A 99 -61.30 -14.16 -32.54
C GLY A 99 -60.57 -13.77 -31.27
N ALA A 100 -60.94 -12.71 -30.61
CA ALA A 100 -60.30 -12.28 -29.34
C ALA A 100 -60.89 -13.04 -28.16
N ASN A 101 -60.34 -14.21 -27.85
CA ASN A 101 -60.89 -15.14 -26.89
C ASN A 101 -60.35 -14.89 -25.44
N ILE A 102 -61.13 -15.27 -24.48
CA ILE A 102 -60.69 -15.20 -23.06
C ILE A 102 -60.89 -16.58 -22.43
N PHE A 103 -59.81 -17.12 -21.88
CA PHE A 103 -59.87 -18.29 -21.01
C PHE A 103 -59.45 -17.93 -19.59
N ARG A 104 -60.34 -18.19 -18.62
CA ARG A 104 -60.06 -17.98 -17.20
C ARG A 104 -60.17 -19.30 -16.46
N LEU A 105 -59.16 -19.61 -15.67
CA LEU A 105 -59.14 -20.74 -14.75
C LEU A 105 -58.77 -20.25 -13.35
N ASN A 106 -59.80 -20.11 -12.53
CA ASN A 106 -59.66 -19.69 -11.16
C ASN A 106 -59.52 -20.85 -10.19
N LEU A 107 -60.35 -21.85 -10.35
CA LEU A 107 -60.39 -23.13 -9.62
C LEU A 107 -60.97 -24.20 -10.54
N GLY A 108 -60.67 -25.47 -10.30
CA GLY A 108 -61.29 -26.59 -11.08
C GLY A 108 -60.29 -27.22 -12.06
N THR A 109 -60.82 -27.96 -13.06
CA THR A 109 -59.94 -28.75 -13.94
C THR A 109 -60.40 -28.70 -15.39
N VAL A 110 -59.46 -28.52 -16.30
CA VAL A 110 -59.60 -28.76 -17.75
C VAL A 110 -58.67 -29.94 -18.10
N THR A 111 -59.24 -31.14 -18.37
CA THR A 111 -58.41 -32.33 -18.52
C THR A 111 -57.74 -32.43 -19.88
N GLY A 112 -58.28 -31.80 -20.92
CA GLY A 112 -57.73 -31.74 -22.25
C GLY A 112 -56.90 -30.46 -22.47
N SER A 113 -56.51 -30.27 -23.75
CA SER A 113 -55.83 -29.03 -24.21
C SER A 113 -56.82 -27.86 -24.26
N VAL A 114 -56.31 -26.66 -24.12
CA VAL A 114 -57.00 -25.40 -24.47
C VAL A 114 -56.31 -24.82 -25.69
N THR A 115 -57.10 -24.60 -26.76
CA THR A 115 -56.61 -24.05 -28.02
C THR A 115 -57.39 -22.81 -28.36
N GLN A 116 -56.72 -21.72 -28.59
CA GLN A 116 -57.23 -20.46 -29.18
C GLN A 116 -56.67 -20.38 -30.61
N GLY A 117 -57.22 -19.55 -31.43
CA GLY A 117 -56.89 -19.50 -32.85
C GLY A 117 -56.15 -18.23 -33.22
N ALA A 118 -56.68 -17.53 -34.27
CA ALA A 118 -56.13 -16.25 -34.66
C ALA A 118 -56.90 -15.12 -33.91
N GLY A 119 -56.20 -14.19 -33.33
CA GLY A 119 -56.81 -13.05 -32.64
C GLY A 119 -55.98 -12.61 -31.44
N ALA A 120 -56.43 -11.58 -30.72
CA ALA A 120 -55.77 -11.15 -29.52
C ALA A 120 -56.33 -11.85 -28.28
N ASP A 121 -55.76 -12.98 -27.91
CA ASP A 121 -56.31 -13.90 -26.92
C ASP A 121 -55.78 -13.61 -25.49
N VAL A 122 -56.59 -13.92 -24.50
CA VAL A 122 -56.25 -13.70 -23.11
C VAL A 122 -56.43 -14.98 -22.30
N VAL A 123 -55.39 -15.43 -21.65
CA VAL A 123 -55.41 -16.52 -20.69
C VAL A 123 -55.06 -16.01 -19.29
N GLN A 124 -55.95 -16.29 -18.32
CA GLN A 124 -55.78 -15.92 -16.93
C GLN A 124 -55.94 -17.14 -16.02
N ILE A 125 -54.88 -17.50 -15.30
CA ILE A 125 -54.86 -18.65 -14.39
C ILE A 125 -54.51 -18.20 -12.98
N THR A 126 -55.43 -18.34 -12.05
CA THR A 126 -55.20 -18.03 -10.63
C THR A 126 -55.18 -19.26 -9.74
N GLY A 127 -55.64 -20.41 -10.30
CA GLY A 127 -55.64 -21.71 -9.62
C GLY A 127 -56.06 -22.82 -10.54
N GLY A 128 -56.44 -24.01 -10.04
CA GLY A 128 -56.91 -25.15 -10.83
C GLY A 128 -55.84 -25.89 -11.63
N GLN A 129 -56.28 -26.74 -12.56
CA GLN A 129 -55.40 -27.52 -13.44
C GLN A 129 -55.90 -27.47 -14.87
N ALA A 130 -54.98 -27.33 -15.84
CA ALA A 130 -55.29 -27.49 -17.26
C ALA A 130 -54.22 -28.35 -17.98
N GLY A 131 -54.63 -28.93 -19.14
CA GLY A 131 -53.70 -29.55 -20.05
C GLY A 131 -52.76 -28.54 -20.72
N ALA A 132 -52.27 -28.85 -21.91
CA ALA A 132 -51.50 -27.91 -22.73
C ALA A 132 -52.38 -26.74 -23.21
N ILE A 133 -51.83 -25.55 -23.20
CA ILE A 133 -52.49 -24.34 -23.70
C ILE A 133 -51.74 -23.84 -24.94
N SER A 134 -52.48 -23.54 -25.99
CA SER A 134 -51.96 -22.89 -27.21
C SER A 134 -52.83 -21.68 -27.51
N GLN A 135 -52.19 -20.49 -27.66
CA GLN A 135 -52.91 -19.25 -27.98
C GLN A 135 -53.01 -19.01 -29.48
N GLY A 136 -52.11 -19.57 -30.28
CA GLY A 136 -52.19 -19.53 -31.75
C GLY A 136 -51.45 -18.39 -32.35
N GLY A 137 -52.12 -17.48 -33.07
CA GLY A 137 -51.47 -16.33 -33.68
C GLY A 137 -52.25 -15.06 -33.44
N GLY A 138 -51.52 -13.98 -33.11
CA GLY A 138 -52.12 -12.73 -32.72
C GLY A 138 -51.24 -11.99 -31.73
N ILE A 139 -51.75 -11.01 -31.01
CA ILE A 139 -51.04 -10.39 -29.91
C ILE A 139 -51.69 -10.88 -28.62
N ASP A 140 -51.09 -11.91 -28.05
CA ASP A 140 -51.70 -12.66 -26.99
C ASP A 140 -51.22 -12.25 -25.58
N SER A 141 -52.04 -12.54 -24.59
CA SER A 141 -51.65 -12.27 -23.21
C SER A 141 -51.92 -13.49 -22.33
N PHE A 142 -50.87 -13.92 -21.65
CA PHE A 142 -50.91 -14.96 -20.62
C PHE A 142 -50.58 -14.40 -19.23
N ALA A 143 -51.44 -14.67 -18.25
CA ALA A 143 -51.19 -14.33 -16.87
C ALA A 143 -51.44 -15.49 -15.92
N MET A 144 -50.45 -15.86 -15.10
CA MET A 144 -50.56 -16.95 -14.13
C MET A 144 -50.10 -16.54 -12.75
N SER A 145 -50.97 -16.70 -11.75
CA SER A 145 -50.64 -16.43 -10.34
C SER A 145 -50.76 -17.66 -9.42
N GLY A 146 -51.27 -18.76 -9.94
CA GLY A 146 -51.47 -20.03 -9.24
C GLY A 146 -51.89 -21.13 -10.21
N GLY A 147 -52.18 -22.34 -9.69
CA GLY A 147 -52.59 -23.49 -10.49
C GLY A 147 -51.45 -24.23 -11.17
N THR A 148 -51.84 -25.19 -12.04
CA THR A 148 -50.88 -26.04 -12.79
C THR A 148 -51.36 -26.26 -14.22
N ILE A 149 -50.50 -26.07 -15.18
CA ILE A 149 -50.73 -26.41 -16.59
C ILE A 149 -49.63 -27.34 -17.12
N ALA A 150 -49.95 -28.10 -18.14
CA ALA A 150 -49.00 -29.02 -18.74
C ALA A 150 -47.91 -28.29 -19.56
N SER A 151 -48.31 -27.35 -20.41
CA SER A 151 -47.40 -26.49 -21.23
C SER A 151 -48.17 -25.27 -21.73
N LEU A 152 -47.39 -24.29 -22.22
CA LEU A 152 -47.91 -23.10 -22.89
C LEU A 152 -47.17 -22.92 -24.21
N ALA A 153 -47.91 -22.65 -25.30
CA ALA A 153 -47.34 -22.10 -26.53
C ALA A 153 -48.17 -20.86 -26.89
N GLN A 154 -47.51 -19.71 -27.07
CA GLN A 154 -48.20 -18.47 -27.42
C GLN A 154 -48.36 -18.36 -28.97
N GLY A 155 -47.36 -18.69 -29.75
CA GLY A 155 -47.43 -18.75 -31.20
C GLY A 155 -46.95 -17.45 -31.84
N ASP A 156 -47.36 -17.21 -33.13
CA ASP A 156 -46.88 -16.04 -33.88
C ASP A 156 -47.56 -14.75 -33.37
N GLY A 157 -46.77 -13.78 -32.95
CA GLY A 157 -47.28 -12.47 -32.50
C GLY A 157 -46.29 -11.72 -31.64
N LEU A 158 -46.69 -10.57 -31.06
CA LEU A 158 -45.90 -9.92 -30.01
C LEU A 158 -46.56 -10.17 -28.66
N ASP A 159 -46.26 -11.32 -28.10
CA ASP A 159 -47.04 -11.90 -27.01
C ASP A 159 -46.51 -11.49 -25.63
N THR A 160 -47.38 -11.44 -24.66
CA THR A 160 -47.02 -11.10 -23.28
C THR A 160 -47.26 -12.26 -22.33
N PHE A 161 -46.23 -12.61 -21.58
CA PHE A 161 -46.26 -13.60 -20.55
C PHE A 161 -45.99 -12.99 -19.18
N ASN A 162 -46.88 -13.18 -18.21
CA ASN A 162 -46.72 -12.72 -16.84
C ASN A 162 -46.99 -13.87 -15.84
N MET A 163 -45.96 -14.26 -15.09
CA MET A 163 -46.07 -15.29 -14.06
C MET A 163 -45.67 -14.81 -12.69
N SER A 164 -46.58 -14.82 -11.75
CA SER A 164 -46.36 -14.47 -10.35
C SER A 164 -46.56 -15.65 -9.39
N GLY A 165 -46.83 -16.84 -9.90
CA GLY A 165 -47.04 -18.09 -9.17
C GLY A 165 -47.57 -19.20 -10.05
N GLY A 166 -47.73 -20.41 -9.52
CA GLY A 166 -48.21 -21.57 -10.24
C GLY A 166 -47.10 -22.41 -10.87
N VAL A 167 -47.47 -23.43 -11.65
CA VAL A 167 -46.57 -24.41 -12.26
C VAL A 167 -46.91 -24.67 -13.72
N ILE A 168 -45.97 -24.48 -14.61
CA ILE A 168 -45.97 -25.02 -15.98
C ILE A 168 -45.04 -26.23 -15.98
N THR A 169 -45.59 -27.44 -16.01
CA THR A 169 -44.83 -28.67 -15.81
C THR A 169 -43.89 -29.01 -16.96
N GLY A 170 -44.26 -28.61 -18.19
CA GLY A 170 -43.48 -28.78 -19.39
C GLY A 170 -42.84 -27.50 -19.89
N ALA A 171 -43.03 -27.20 -21.18
CA ALA A 171 -42.46 -26.06 -21.85
C ALA A 171 -43.36 -24.81 -21.81
N PHE A 172 -42.73 -23.67 -21.71
CA PHE A 172 -43.25 -22.41 -22.23
C PHE A 172 -42.52 -22.12 -23.54
N GLU A 173 -43.26 -22.00 -24.61
CA GLU A 173 -42.76 -21.86 -25.99
C GLU A 173 -43.36 -20.62 -26.66
N ASP A 174 -42.59 -20.02 -27.54
CA ASP A 174 -43.00 -19.03 -28.53
C ASP A 174 -43.63 -17.78 -27.90
N GLY A 175 -42.90 -17.13 -26.99
CA GLY A 175 -43.35 -15.90 -26.33
C GLY A 175 -42.29 -14.79 -26.44
N ASP A 176 -42.74 -13.55 -26.58
CA ASP A 176 -41.79 -12.41 -26.88
C ASP A 176 -41.44 -11.58 -25.68
N GLN A 177 -42.44 -11.23 -24.84
CA GLN A 177 -42.28 -10.36 -23.68
C GLN A 177 -42.69 -11.09 -22.41
N ALA A 178 -41.72 -11.76 -21.79
CA ALA A 178 -41.94 -12.58 -20.61
C ALA A 178 -41.45 -11.93 -19.32
N THR A 179 -42.29 -11.91 -18.28
CA THR A 179 -41.92 -11.52 -16.92
C THR A 179 -42.28 -12.65 -15.95
N MET A 180 -41.30 -13.14 -15.19
CA MET A 180 -41.49 -14.16 -14.16
C MET A 180 -41.04 -13.63 -12.79
N ARG A 181 -41.95 -13.55 -11.85
CA ARG A 181 -41.70 -13.11 -10.45
C ARG A 181 -41.64 -14.24 -9.45
N SER A 182 -42.35 -15.35 -9.75
CA SER A 182 -42.44 -16.54 -8.91
C SER A 182 -43.08 -17.68 -9.72
N GLY A 183 -43.09 -18.91 -9.18
CA GLY A 183 -43.61 -20.09 -9.82
C GLY A 183 -42.52 -21.00 -10.36
N THR A 184 -42.96 -22.05 -11.11
CA THR A 184 -42.03 -23.03 -11.68
C THR A 184 -42.39 -23.31 -13.15
N ILE A 185 -41.40 -23.32 -14.03
CA ILE A 185 -41.53 -23.69 -15.45
C ILE A 185 -40.54 -24.84 -15.71
N GLY A 186 -41.01 -25.88 -16.45
CA GLY A 186 -40.11 -26.99 -16.80
C GLY A 186 -38.96 -26.58 -17.68
N ARG A 187 -39.21 -25.94 -18.82
CA ARG A 187 -38.22 -25.30 -19.71
C ARG A 187 -38.84 -24.11 -20.45
N VAL A 188 -38.02 -23.24 -20.94
CA VAL A 188 -38.43 -22.10 -21.80
C VAL A 188 -37.75 -22.22 -23.16
N ASP A 189 -38.50 -21.93 -24.24
CA ASP A 189 -38.03 -21.94 -25.62
C ASP A 189 -38.81 -20.88 -26.40
N MET A 190 -38.24 -19.69 -26.52
CA MET A 190 -38.93 -18.53 -27.14
C MET A 190 -38.79 -18.49 -28.66
N LYS A 191 -37.96 -19.38 -29.25
CA LYS A 191 -37.76 -19.67 -30.68
C LYS A 191 -37.17 -18.54 -31.52
N LEU A 192 -38.00 -17.69 -32.09
CA LEU A 192 -37.63 -16.66 -33.06
C LEU A 192 -38.00 -15.28 -32.53
N ASP A 193 -37.65 -14.21 -33.31
CA ASP A 193 -37.92 -12.81 -32.99
C ASP A 193 -37.02 -12.24 -31.90
N ASN A 194 -37.23 -10.98 -31.55
CA ASN A 194 -36.43 -10.28 -30.51
C ASN A 194 -37.14 -10.41 -29.15
N ASN A 195 -36.66 -11.32 -28.36
CA ASN A 195 -37.36 -11.72 -27.12
C ASN A 195 -36.86 -10.97 -25.90
N VAL A 196 -37.70 -10.78 -24.92
CA VAL A 196 -37.35 -10.29 -23.59
C VAL A 196 -37.82 -11.29 -22.54
N PHE A 197 -36.92 -11.81 -21.74
CA PHE A 197 -37.24 -12.64 -20.59
C PHE A 197 -36.72 -11.99 -19.29
N ASP A 198 -37.60 -11.32 -18.57
CA ASP A 198 -37.32 -10.68 -17.28
C ASP A 198 -37.67 -11.61 -16.11
N MET A 199 -36.67 -12.28 -15.54
CA MET A 199 -36.82 -13.19 -14.42
C MET A 199 -36.38 -12.51 -13.11
N GLN A 200 -37.34 -12.11 -12.31
CA GLN A 200 -37.17 -11.46 -11.00
C GLN A 200 -37.24 -12.46 -9.83
N GLY A 201 -37.72 -13.70 -10.07
CA GLY A 201 -37.82 -14.79 -9.11
C GLY A 201 -38.47 -16.00 -9.73
N GLY A 202 -38.63 -17.11 -8.97
CA GLY A 202 -39.16 -18.38 -9.46
C GLY A 202 -38.09 -19.34 -9.94
N THR A 203 -38.51 -20.46 -10.56
CA THR A 203 -37.62 -21.55 -10.96
C THR A 203 -37.90 -22.01 -12.38
N ILE A 204 -36.89 -22.06 -13.22
CA ILE A 204 -36.87 -22.80 -14.46
C ILE A 204 -36.06 -24.07 -14.22
N LEU A 205 -36.67 -25.26 -14.37
CA LEU A 205 -35.99 -26.52 -14.04
C LEU A 205 -34.96 -26.93 -15.13
N GLY A 206 -35.26 -26.63 -16.38
CA GLY A 206 -34.43 -26.92 -17.56
C GLY A 206 -33.75 -25.67 -18.13
N ASN A 207 -33.63 -25.66 -19.45
CA ASN A 207 -33.01 -24.56 -20.19
C ASN A 207 -33.96 -23.37 -20.39
N LEU A 208 -33.35 -22.20 -20.53
CA LEU A 208 -33.95 -21.01 -21.10
C LEU A 208 -33.28 -20.75 -22.45
N VAL A 209 -34.04 -20.90 -23.53
CA VAL A 209 -33.57 -20.69 -24.91
C VAL A 209 -34.42 -19.58 -25.54
N THR A 210 -33.80 -18.59 -26.16
CA THR A 210 -34.49 -17.49 -26.83
C THR A 210 -34.41 -17.61 -28.34
N GLY A 211 -33.41 -18.31 -28.90
CA GLY A 211 -33.32 -18.65 -30.31
C GLY A 211 -32.64 -17.59 -31.15
N PHE A 212 -33.18 -17.24 -32.32
CA PHE A 212 -32.63 -16.22 -33.20
C PHE A 212 -33.36 -14.91 -33.01
N GLY A 213 -32.64 -13.82 -33.03
CA GLY A 213 -33.14 -12.49 -32.84
C GLY A 213 -32.24 -11.71 -31.87
N ASN A 214 -32.48 -10.43 -31.65
CA ASN A 214 -31.72 -9.66 -30.66
C ASN A 214 -32.45 -9.76 -29.33
N ASP A 215 -32.01 -10.68 -28.49
CA ASP A 215 -32.71 -11.08 -27.30
C ASP A 215 -32.21 -10.34 -26.03
N HIS A 216 -33.06 -10.20 -25.04
CA HIS A 216 -32.71 -9.60 -23.76
C HIS A 216 -33.16 -10.49 -22.60
N ILE A 217 -32.20 -11.10 -21.92
CA ILE A 217 -32.44 -11.95 -20.74
C ILE A 217 -31.96 -11.23 -19.50
N LEU A 218 -32.89 -11.02 -18.55
CA LEU A 218 -32.58 -10.45 -17.22
C LEU A 218 -32.82 -11.49 -16.14
N VAL A 219 -31.77 -11.78 -15.35
CA VAL A 219 -31.85 -12.69 -14.20
C VAL A 219 -31.53 -11.91 -12.92
N SER A 220 -32.54 -11.79 -12.07
CA SER A 220 -32.42 -10.96 -10.86
C SER A 220 -33.07 -11.63 -9.64
N GLY A 221 -33.01 -11.00 -8.48
CA GLY A 221 -33.70 -11.40 -7.27
C GLY A 221 -33.33 -12.82 -6.80
N THR A 222 -34.36 -13.66 -6.64
CA THR A 222 -34.20 -15.06 -6.17
C THR A 222 -34.39 -16.10 -7.26
N SER A 223 -34.17 -15.72 -8.51
CA SER A 223 -34.35 -16.57 -9.70
C SER A 223 -33.44 -17.80 -9.66
N TYR A 224 -33.94 -18.92 -10.15
CA TYR A 224 -33.14 -20.14 -10.33
C TYR A 224 -33.38 -20.75 -11.71
N ILE A 225 -32.34 -20.92 -12.50
CA ILE A 225 -32.33 -21.59 -13.79
C ILE A 225 -31.47 -22.84 -13.64
N GLY A 226 -32.11 -24.03 -13.71
CA GLY A 226 -31.44 -25.31 -13.50
C GLY A 226 -30.58 -25.77 -14.69
N GLY A 227 -31.00 -25.40 -15.91
CA GLY A 227 -30.29 -25.69 -17.16
C GLY A 227 -29.44 -24.50 -17.68
N ASN A 228 -29.20 -24.51 -18.99
CA ASN A 228 -28.45 -23.47 -19.70
C ASN A 228 -29.32 -22.28 -20.07
N ILE A 229 -28.70 -21.12 -20.20
CA ILE A 229 -29.20 -20.01 -20.99
C ILE A 229 -28.53 -20.10 -22.38
N SER A 230 -29.33 -20.01 -23.45
CA SER A 230 -28.80 -20.01 -24.82
C SER A 230 -29.59 -19.03 -25.68
N THR A 231 -28.90 -18.10 -26.33
CA THR A 231 -29.51 -17.08 -27.19
C THR A 231 -29.35 -17.37 -28.68
N SER A 232 -28.48 -18.29 -29.05
CA SER A 232 -28.27 -18.83 -30.42
C SER A 232 -27.68 -17.84 -31.44
N GLY A 233 -28.34 -16.77 -31.81
CA GLY A 233 -27.75 -15.80 -32.75
C GLY A 233 -28.59 -14.54 -32.90
N GLY A 234 -27.92 -13.43 -33.07
CA GLY A 234 -28.34 -12.05 -32.98
C GLY A 234 -27.44 -11.28 -32.03
N ASP A 235 -27.63 -9.99 -31.88
CA ASP A 235 -26.88 -9.17 -30.95
C ASP A 235 -27.63 -9.18 -29.58
N ASP A 236 -27.23 -10.08 -28.70
CA ASP A 236 -28.00 -10.41 -27.48
C ASP A 236 -27.49 -9.68 -26.24
N LEU A 237 -28.39 -9.42 -25.28
CA LEU A 237 -28.06 -8.89 -23.98
C LEU A 237 -28.45 -9.88 -22.88
N ILE A 238 -27.45 -10.33 -22.11
CA ILE A 238 -27.68 -11.21 -20.95
C ILE A 238 -27.22 -10.43 -19.70
N GLU A 239 -28.18 -10.16 -18.82
CA GLU A 239 -27.92 -9.45 -17.56
C GLU A 239 -28.18 -10.35 -16.35
N VAL A 240 -27.19 -10.50 -15.48
CA VAL A 240 -27.27 -11.27 -14.24
C VAL A 240 -26.92 -10.35 -13.07
N SER A 241 -27.96 -10.00 -12.28
CA SER A 241 -27.80 -9.15 -11.09
C SER A 241 -28.21 -9.84 -9.77
N GLY A 242 -28.71 -11.07 -9.85
CA GLY A 242 -29.15 -11.88 -8.72
C GLY A 242 -29.47 -13.31 -9.14
N GLY A 243 -30.00 -14.11 -8.21
CA GLY A 243 -30.38 -15.50 -8.49
C GLY A 243 -29.19 -16.41 -8.77
N THR A 244 -29.50 -17.55 -9.44
CA THR A 244 -28.53 -18.59 -9.79
C THR A 244 -28.82 -19.16 -11.17
N VAL A 245 -27.87 -19.14 -12.05
CA VAL A 245 -27.81 -19.92 -13.29
C VAL A 245 -26.94 -21.15 -13.01
N ASN A 246 -27.52 -22.34 -12.94
CA ASN A 246 -26.78 -23.57 -12.61
C ASN A 246 -26.07 -24.17 -13.83
N GLY A 247 -26.61 -23.98 -15.03
CA GLY A 247 -26.01 -24.38 -16.31
C GLY A 247 -25.06 -23.33 -16.88
N GLN A 248 -24.81 -23.48 -18.17
CA GLN A 248 -23.96 -22.61 -18.98
C GLN A 248 -24.74 -21.39 -19.50
N ILE A 249 -24.00 -20.33 -19.82
CA ILE A 249 -24.48 -19.23 -20.67
C ILE A 249 -23.79 -19.37 -22.03
N LEU A 250 -24.57 -19.47 -23.09
CA LEU A 250 -24.11 -19.70 -24.48
C LEU A 250 -24.75 -18.62 -25.37
N ALA A 251 -23.98 -17.61 -25.74
CA ALA A 251 -24.46 -16.52 -26.58
C ALA A 251 -24.43 -16.91 -28.08
N SER A 252 -23.36 -17.47 -28.56
CA SER A 252 -23.15 -18.14 -29.85
C SER A 252 -22.70 -17.26 -31.02
N PHE A 253 -23.59 -16.63 -31.81
CA PHE A 253 -23.27 -15.79 -32.95
C PHE A 253 -23.88 -14.40 -32.79
N GLY A 254 -23.14 -13.37 -33.11
CA GLY A 254 -23.57 -11.98 -33.03
C GLY A 254 -22.68 -11.19 -32.07
N LYS A 255 -22.93 -9.88 -31.93
CA LYS A 255 -22.19 -9.03 -31.00
C LYS A 255 -22.90 -9.02 -29.67
N ASP A 256 -22.58 -10.01 -28.86
CA ASP A 256 -23.26 -10.26 -27.63
C ASP A 256 -22.74 -9.45 -26.47
N ARG A 257 -23.60 -9.19 -25.51
CA ARG A 257 -23.27 -8.45 -24.32
C ARG A 257 -23.69 -9.15 -23.05
N LEU A 258 -22.71 -9.53 -22.24
CA LEU A 258 -22.94 -10.00 -20.87
C LEU A 258 -22.75 -8.85 -19.88
N ILE A 259 -23.71 -8.66 -18.97
CA ILE A 259 -23.56 -7.79 -17.80
C ILE A 259 -23.81 -8.64 -16.56
N TRP A 260 -22.75 -8.94 -15.83
CA TRP A 260 -22.87 -9.66 -14.57
C TRP A 260 -22.46 -8.72 -13.44
N HIS A 261 -23.40 -8.36 -12.57
CA HIS A 261 -23.15 -7.28 -11.60
C HIS A 261 -23.89 -7.48 -10.26
N ASP A 262 -23.37 -6.86 -9.22
CA ASP A 262 -23.96 -6.69 -7.89
C ASP A 262 -24.37 -7.98 -7.17
N GLY A 263 -24.08 -9.15 -7.73
CA GLY A 263 -24.41 -10.45 -7.15
C GLY A 263 -24.78 -11.48 -8.20
N GLY A 264 -25.64 -12.45 -7.79
CA GLY A 264 -25.97 -13.58 -8.63
C GLY A 264 -24.83 -14.61 -8.72
N LYS A 265 -25.15 -15.78 -9.26
CA LYS A 265 -24.21 -16.88 -9.47
C LYS A 265 -24.40 -17.51 -10.83
N VAL A 266 -23.33 -17.77 -11.54
CA VAL A 266 -23.30 -18.59 -12.75
C VAL A 266 -22.34 -19.76 -12.48
N ASN A 267 -22.90 -20.97 -12.37
CA ASN A 267 -22.10 -22.16 -11.99
C ASN A 267 -21.51 -22.87 -13.21
N GLY A 268 -22.08 -22.70 -14.38
CA GLY A 268 -21.56 -23.26 -15.64
C GLY A 268 -20.59 -22.35 -16.35
N LEU A 269 -20.10 -22.80 -17.52
CA LEU A 269 -19.28 -21.98 -18.42
C LEU A 269 -20.08 -20.79 -18.94
N ILE A 270 -19.41 -19.69 -19.17
CA ILE A 270 -19.89 -18.58 -19.98
C ILE A 270 -19.09 -18.57 -21.27
N VAL A 271 -19.76 -18.70 -22.40
CA VAL A 271 -19.15 -18.68 -23.74
C VAL A 271 -19.90 -17.67 -24.59
N MET A 272 -19.23 -16.61 -24.98
CA MET A 272 -19.85 -15.54 -25.77
C MET A 272 -19.99 -15.96 -27.21
N GLY A 273 -18.96 -16.52 -27.83
CA GLY A 273 -19.12 -17.20 -29.11
C GLY A 273 -18.25 -16.70 -30.27
N ALA A 274 -18.88 -16.15 -31.29
CA ALA A 274 -18.17 -15.58 -32.42
C ALA A 274 -18.71 -14.19 -32.74
N ASP A 275 -17.86 -13.37 -33.34
CA ASP A 275 -18.01 -11.93 -33.55
C ASP A 275 -17.49 -11.13 -32.35
N ASP A 276 -17.61 -9.79 -32.34
CA ASP A 276 -16.98 -8.91 -31.32
C ASP A 276 -17.87 -8.74 -30.09
N ASP A 277 -17.61 -9.51 -29.08
CA ASP A 277 -18.41 -9.60 -27.84
C ASP A 277 -17.95 -8.68 -26.72
N THR A 278 -18.82 -8.44 -25.75
CA THR A 278 -18.50 -7.65 -24.57
C THR A 278 -18.99 -8.30 -23.29
N ALA A 279 -18.12 -8.39 -22.27
CA ALA A 279 -18.50 -8.80 -20.94
C ALA A 279 -18.12 -7.73 -19.91
N LEU A 280 -19.12 -7.31 -19.11
CA LEU A 280 -18.93 -6.41 -17.97
C LEU A 280 -19.16 -7.21 -16.69
N LEU A 281 -18.10 -7.36 -15.89
CA LEU A 281 -18.12 -7.93 -14.55
C LEU A 281 -18.01 -6.78 -13.54
N LYS A 282 -19.13 -6.47 -12.86
CA LYS A 282 -19.22 -5.27 -12.03
C LYS A 282 -19.58 -5.55 -10.59
N ASN A 283 -18.86 -4.95 -9.64
CA ASN A 283 -19.07 -5.09 -8.18
C ASN A 283 -19.07 -6.57 -7.73
N LEU A 284 -18.25 -7.39 -8.35
CA LEU A 284 -18.14 -8.82 -8.07
C LEU A 284 -16.87 -9.17 -7.29
N ASN A 285 -16.91 -10.30 -6.65
CA ASN A 285 -15.75 -10.92 -6.00
C ASN A 285 -15.86 -12.44 -6.05
N GLU A 286 -14.92 -13.16 -5.49
CA GLU A 286 -14.92 -14.63 -5.52
C GLU A 286 -16.13 -15.28 -4.81
N THR A 287 -16.92 -14.56 -4.03
CA THR A 287 -18.19 -15.09 -3.51
C THR A 287 -19.18 -15.38 -4.64
N SER A 288 -19.20 -14.56 -5.68
CA SER A 288 -20.02 -14.75 -6.88
C SER A 288 -19.27 -15.52 -7.98
N LEU A 289 -17.97 -15.26 -8.15
CA LEU A 289 -17.18 -15.77 -9.28
C LEU A 289 -16.63 -17.17 -9.06
N SER A 290 -16.43 -17.64 -7.81
CA SER A 290 -15.69 -18.88 -7.52
C SER A 290 -16.36 -20.14 -8.06
N SER A 291 -17.68 -20.13 -8.26
CA SER A 291 -18.40 -21.26 -8.84
C SER A 291 -18.34 -21.32 -10.37
N ASN A 292 -17.94 -20.23 -11.02
CA ASN A 292 -17.80 -20.15 -12.47
C ASN A 292 -16.41 -20.65 -12.90
N PRO A 293 -16.33 -21.69 -13.76
CA PRO A 293 -15.02 -22.21 -14.16
C PRO A 293 -14.40 -21.48 -15.37
N LEU A 294 -15.19 -20.80 -16.21
CA LEU A 294 -14.73 -20.18 -17.44
C LEU A 294 -15.65 -19.05 -17.89
N VAL A 295 -15.04 -17.93 -18.28
CA VAL A 295 -15.65 -16.81 -19.01
C VAL A 295 -14.84 -16.62 -20.29
N ASP A 296 -15.38 -17.09 -21.40
CA ASP A 296 -14.71 -17.16 -22.69
C ASP A 296 -15.33 -16.16 -23.68
N GLY A 297 -14.53 -15.26 -24.23
CA GLY A 297 -14.93 -14.31 -25.26
C GLY A 297 -15.26 -15.05 -26.55
N GLY A 298 -14.39 -15.95 -26.95
CA GLY A 298 -14.57 -16.76 -28.13
C GLY A 298 -13.68 -16.36 -29.31
N LEU A 299 -14.26 -16.23 -30.49
CA LEU A 299 -13.58 -15.77 -31.69
C LEU A 299 -14.06 -14.37 -32.05
N GLY A 300 -13.19 -13.40 -32.03
CA GLY A 300 -13.56 -12.02 -32.33
C GLY A 300 -12.55 -11.02 -31.87
N ASN A 301 -12.99 -9.79 -31.76
CA ASN A 301 -12.21 -8.77 -31.02
C ASN A 301 -12.98 -8.39 -29.76
N ASP A 302 -12.85 -9.25 -28.75
CA ASP A 302 -13.69 -9.29 -27.58
C ASP A 302 -13.18 -8.39 -26.45
N THR A 303 -14.10 -7.82 -25.69
CA THR A 303 -13.79 -6.90 -24.61
C THR A 303 -14.31 -7.41 -23.26
N LEU A 304 -13.41 -7.65 -22.32
CA LEU A 304 -13.72 -7.95 -20.92
C LEU A 304 -13.42 -6.74 -20.05
N THR A 305 -14.42 -6.27 -19.33
CA THR A 305 -14.26 -5.18 -18.35
C THR A 305 -14.53 -5.66 -16.93
N PHE A 306 -13.54 -5.50 -16.07
CA PHE A 306 -13.69 -5.59 -14.61
C PHE A 306 -13.97 -4.19 -14.06
N ASP A 307 -15.14 -3.94 -13.51
CA ASP A 307 -15.53 -2.67 -12.89
C ASP A 307 -15.75 -2.89 -11.39
N ASN A 308 -14.86 -2.36 -10.55
CA ASN A 308 -14.88 -2.59 -9.10
C ASN A 308 -14.99 -4.08 -8.73
N THR A 309 -14.28 -4.92 -9.47
CA THR A 309 -14.35 -6.40 -9.34
C THR A 309 -13.03 -6.97 -8.86
N GLN A 310 -13.10 -7.94 -7.94
CA GLN A 310 -11.95 -8.64 -7.40
C GLN A 310 -11.97 -10.11 -7.83
N THR A 311 -10.91 -10.56 -8.50
CA THR A 311 -10.80 -11.93 -8.98
C THR A 311 -9.37 -12.46 -8.84
N ASP A 312 -9.24 -13.75 -8.53
CA ASP A 312 -7.96 -14.39 -8.23
C ASP A 312 -7.64 -15.62 -9.10
N VAL A 313 -8.45 -15.88 -10.13
CA VAL A 313 -8.26 -17.00 -11.06
C VAL A 313 -8.08 -16.49 -12.50
N PRO A 314 -6.86 -16.10 -12.91
CA PRO A 314 -6.63 -15.56 -14.26
C PRO A 314 -7.00 -16.51 -15.39
N ALA A 315 -6.80 -17.83 -15.22
CA ALA A 315 -7.14 -18.86 -16.20
C ALA A 315 -8.66 -19.03 -16.43
N ARG A 316 -9.51 -18.38 -15.64
CA ARG A 316 -10.97 -18.34 -15.86
C ARG A 316 -11.34 -17.57 -17.14
N TYR A 317 -10.51 -16.63 -17.53
CA TYR A 317 -10.80 -15.66 -18.61
C TYR A 317 -9.96 -15.99 -19.83
N THR A 318 -10.62 -16.40 -20.92
CA THR A 318 -9.99 -16.80 -22.18
C THR A 318 -10.66 -16.13 -23.38
N GLY A 319 -9.97 -16.06 -24.50
CA GLY A 319 -10.56 -15.51 -25.73
C GLY A 319 -10.87 -14.01 -25.65
N TRP A 320 -10.02 -13.21 -24.97
CA TRP A 320 -10.23 -11.77 -24.83
C TRP A 320 -9.06 -10.99 -25.42
N GLU A 321 -9.36 -10.12 -26.38
CA GLU A 321 -8.39 -9.22 -27.01
C GLU A 321 -8.19 -7.93 -26.23
N GLN A 322 -9.24 -7.46 -25.56
CA GLN A 322 -9.19 -6.26 -24.75
C GLN A 322 -9.66 -6.56 -23.34
N VAL A 323 -8.79 -6.36 -22.37
CA VAL A 323 -9.10 -6.53 -20.95
C VAL A 323 -8.89 -5.21 -20.23
N LEU A 324 -9.94 -4.70 -19.61
CA LEU A 324 -9.93 -3.44 -18.87
C LEU A 324 -10.17 -3.71 -17.39
N LEU A 325 -9.31 -3.12 -16.55
CA LEU A 325 -9.48 -3.07 -15.11
C LEU A 325 -9.80 -1.63 -14.71
N ASP A 326 -11.03 -1.39 -14.30
CA ASP A 326 -11.57 -0.07 -14.01
C ASP A 326 -12.10 0.03 -12.57
N ASN A 327 -12.19 1.28 -12.07
CA ASN A 327 -12.89 1.63 -10.84
C ASN A 327 -12.45 0.86 -9.58
N GLY A 328 -11.13 0.62 -9.44
CA GLY A 328 -10.58 -0.06 -8.27
C GLY A 328 -10.61 -1.57 -8.33
N SER A 329 -10.71 -2.15 -9.52
CA SER A 329 -10.63 -3.59 -9.74
C SER A 329 -9.27 -4.17 -9.35
N ASP A 330 -9.26 -5.40 -8.85
CA ASP A 330 -8.06 -6.14 -8.46
C ASP A 330 -8.05 -7.53 -9.11
N LEU A 331 -7.14 -7.72 -10.05
CA LEU A 331 -6.86 -9.03 -10.64
C LEU A 331 -5.60 -9.61 -9.99
N LYS A 332 -5.73 -10.78 -9.36
CA LYS A 332 -4.56 -11.49 -8.83
C LYS A 332 -3.97 -12.41 -9.89
N LEU A 333 -2.72 -12.18 -10.20
CA LEU A 333 -1.94 -12.99 -11.12
C LEU A 333 -1.01 -13.94 -10.36
N GLY A 334 -1.50 -15.15 -10.11
CA GLY A 334 -0.70 -16.26 -9.61
C GLY A 334 -0.33 -17.29 -10.70
N GLY A 335 -0.56 -16.95 -11.98
CA GLY A 335 -0.33 -17.77 -13.14
C GLY A 335 -0.47 -16.97 -14.42
N ALA A 336 -0.60 -17.65 -15.58
CA ALA A 336 -0.75 -17.00 -16.87
C ALA A 336 -2.15 -16.41 -17.06
N PHE A 337 -2.20 -15.20 -17.61
CA PHE A 337 -3.37 -14.61 -18.25
C PHE A 337 -3.09 -14.55 -19.76
N VAL A 338 -3.87 -15.28 -20.53
CA VAL A 338 -3.68 -15.38 -22.00
C VAL A 338 -4.62 -14.43 -22.70
N LEU A 339 -4.08 -13.53 -23.52
CA LEU A 339 -4.83 -12.56 -24.32
C LEU A 339 -4.93 -12.99 -25.77
N GLY A 340 -6.13 -12.84 -26.32
CA GLY A 340 -6.40 -13.21 -27.70
C GLY A 340 -6.98 -14.60 -27.85
N ASP A 341 -7.29 -14.94 -29.11
CA ASP A 341 -7.83 -16.20 -29.55
C ASP A 341 -7.02 -16.79 -30.71
N SER A 342 -7.57 -17.81 -31.37
CA SER A 342 -6.93 -18.47 -32.54
C SER A 342 -6.95 -17.60 -33.82
N ALA A 343 -7.79 -16.57 -33.89
CA ALA A 343 -7.88 -15.68 -35.05
C ALA A 343 -7.02 -14.43 -34.85
N THR A 344 -7.06 -13.84 -33.68
CA THR A 344 -6.36 -12.60 -33.34
C THR A 344 -4.94 -12.84 -32.80
N GLY A 345 -4.76 -13.90 -32.04
CA GLY A 345 -3.49 -14.40 -31.53
C GLY A 345 -2.89 -13.61 -30.35
N SER A 346 -3.40 -12.43 -30.03
CA SER A 346 -2.87 -11.54 -28.97
C SER A 346 -3.89 -10.49 -28.57
N GLY A 347 -3.55 -9.68 -27.54
CA GLY A 347 -4.45 -8.64 -27.07
C GLY A 347 -3.78 -7.57 -26.19
N ILE A 348 -4.62 -6.76 -25.58
CA ILE A 348 -4.24 -5.61 -24.76
C ILE A 348 -4.91 -5.70 -23.38
N MET A 349 -4.12 -5.54 -22.33
CA MET A 349 -4.63 -5.34 -20.97
C MET A 349 -4.38 -3.91 -20.53
N THR A 350 -5.40 -3.25 -20.01
CA THR A 350 -5.32 -1.86 -19.55
C THR A 350 -5.82 -1.73 -18.11
N LEU A 351 -5.00 -1.11 -17.28
CA LEU A 351 -5.33 -0.73 -15.91
C LEU A 351 -5.60 0.77 -15.85
N ASP A 352 -6.71 1.16 -15.26
CA ASP A 352 -6.96 2.56 -14.91
C ASP A 352 -6.15 2.98 -13.68
N GLY A 353 -6.14 4.28 -13.35
CA GLY A 353 -5.36 4.84 -12.23
C GLY A 353 -5.76 4.34 -10.84
N SER A 354 -6.93 3.75 -10.69
CA SER A 354 -7.49 3.25 -9.42
C SER A 354 -7.31 1.74 -9.23
N SER A 355 -7.13 1.01 -10.31
CA SER A 355 -7.11 -0.46 -10.33
C SER A 355 -5.70 -1.03 -10.10
N LYS A 356 -5.64 -2.33 -9.80
CA LYS A 356 -4.36 -2.99 -9.56
C LYS A 356 -4.30 -4.42 -10.12
N LEU A 357 -3.06 -4.85 -10.38
CA LEU A 357 -2.67 -6.25 -10.52
C LEU A 357 -1.93 -6.66 -9.26
N THR A 358 -2.48 -7.60 -8.49
CA THR A 358 -1.75 -8.23 -7.37
C THR A 358 -1.02 -9.46 -7.91
N VAL A 359 0.31 -9.45 -7.85
CA VAL A 359 1.15 -10.45 -8.51
C VAL A 359 1.97 -11.23 -7.50
N THR A 360 1.95 -12.55 -7.61
CA THR A 360 2.90 -13.43 -6.89
C THR A 360 3.89 -14.08 -7.84
N ASN A 361 3.42 -14.77 -8.88
CA ASN A 361 4.22 -15.27 -10.00
C ASN A 361 3.27 -15.40 -11.19
N GLY A 362 3.20 -14.38 -12.00
CA GLY A 362 2.23 -14.29 -13.09
C GLY A 362 2.84 -13.92 -14.40
N SER A 363 2.09 -14.20 -15.47
CA SER A 363 2.44 -13.72 -16.81
C SER A 363 1.22 -13.21 -17.56
N ILE A 364 1.45 -12.31 -18.49
CA ILE A 364 0.48 -11.87 -19.50
C ILE A 364 1.05 -12.31 -20.84
N ASP A 365 0.37 -13.27 -21.44
CA ASP A 365 0.87 -14.01 -22.58
C ASP A 365 -0.03 -13.82 -23.81
N PRO A 366 0.51 -13.83 -25.04
CA PRO A 366 -0.29 -13.93 -26.24
C PRO A 366 -0.80 -15.36 -26.42
N PHE A 367 -1.99 -15.53 -26.99
CA PHE A 367 -2.54 -16.83 -27.36
C PHE A 367 -1.63 -17.53 -28.38
N THR A 368 -1.18 -16.81 -29.39
CA THR A 368 -0.29 -17.36 -30.44
C THR A 368 1.16 -17.09 -30.06
N ALA A 369 1.93 -18.16 -29.89
CA ALA A 369 3.35 -18.06 -29.58
C ALA A 369 4.12 -17.20 -30.61
N GLY A 370 4.92 -16.26 -30.12
CA GLY A 370 5.71 -15.34 -30.96
C GLY A 370 4.98 -14.02 -31.30
N GLN A 371 3.71 -13.90 -30.99
CA GLN A 371 3.01 -12.62 -30.96
C GLN A 371 3.33 -11.82 -29.67
N SER A 372 2.92 -10.58 -29.62
CA SER A 372 3.19 -9.70 -28.48
C SER A 372 1.89 -9.13 -27.92
N VAL A 373 1.71 -9.26 -26.62
CA VAL A 373 0.66 -8.55 -25.88
C VAL A 373 1.03 -7.09 -25.65
N THR A 374 0.08 -6.28 -25.20
CA THR A 374 0.37 -4.95 -24.67
C THR A 374 -0.25 -4.80 -23.30
N LEU A 375 0.59 -4.42 -22.31
CA LEU A 375 0.13 -4.01 -21.00
C LEU A 375 0.21 -2.49 -20.87
N ASN A 376 -0.94 -1.83 -20.73
CA ASN A 376 -1.05 -0.41 -20.40
C ASN A 376 -1.26 -0.28 -18.88
N ASN A 377 -0.24 0.14 -18.16
CA ASN A 377 -0.30 0.30 -16.71
C ASN A 377 -0.54 1.76 -16.30
N GLY A 378 -1.79 2.16 -16.11
CA GLY A 378 -2.15 3.42 -15.45
C GLY A 378 -2.34 3.27 -13.94
N GLY A 379 -2.44 2.05 -13.43
CA GLY A 379 -2.73 1.68 -12.05
C GLY A 379 -1.52 1.25 -11.23
N LEU A 380 -1.74 0.23 -10.42
CA LEU A 380 -0.72 -0.35 -9.53
C LEU A 380 -0.45 -1.82 -9.89
N ILE A 381 0.78 -2.14 -10.21
CA ILE A 381 1.30 -3.51 -10.16
C ILE A 381 1.86 -3.73 -8.75
N ASP A 382 1.24 -4.62 -7.98
CA ASP A 382 1.55 -4.85 -6.57
C ASP A 382 2.11 -6.27 -6.36
N MET A 383 3.39 -6.35 -6.10
CA MET A 383 4.10 -7.60 -5.74
C MET A 383 4.34 -7.69 -4.22
N THR A 384 3.79 -6.76 -3.43
CA THR A 384 4.00 -6.70 -1.98
C THR A 384 2.87 -7.28 -1.17
N THR A 385 1.67 -7.40 -1.77
CA THR A 385 0.47 -7.91 -1.13
C THR A 385 0.33 -9.40 -1.38
N GLY A 386 0.15 -10.18 -0.30
CA GLY A 386 -0.06 -11.63 -0.39
C GLY A 386 1.21 -12.47 -0.50
N SER A 387 2.38 -11.84 -0.54
CA SER A 387 3.68 -12.50 -0.51
C SER A 387 4.59 -11.86 0.54
N THR A 388 5.46 -12.67 1.14
CA THR A 388 6.55 -12.23 2.02
C THR A 388 7.92 -12.59 1.42
N SER A 389 7.95 -12.85 0.12
CA SER A 389 9.14 -13.22 -0.65
C SER A 389 9.56 -12.07 -1.56
N ALA A 390 10.85 -11.83 -1.68
CA ALA A 390 11.42 -10.91 -2.66
C ALA A 390 11.84 -11.68 -3.93
N THR A 391 10.95 -12.54 -4.45
CA THR A 391 11.21 -13.37 -5.65
C THR A 391 9.99 -13.46 -6.56
N ASP A 392 8.99 -12.61 -6.32
CA ASP A 392 7.79 -12.58 -7.13
C ASP A 392 8.10 -12.01 -8.51
N THR A 393 7.41 -12.51 -9.54
CA THR A 393 7.70 -12.14 -10.92
C THR A 393 6.43 -11.85 -11.69
N LEU A 394 6.39 -10.72 -12.40
CA LEU A 394 5.44 -10.48 -13.48
C LEU A 394 6.19 -10.52 -14.81
N THR A 395 5.79 -11.43 -15.70
CA THR A 395 6.31 -11.48 -17.06
C THR A 395 5.26 -10.93 -18.04
N VAL A 396 5.61 -9.91 -18.80
CA VAL A 396 4.81 -9.36 -19.89
C VAL A 396 5.46 -9.79 -21.20
N ASN A 397 4.88 -10.75 -21.89
CA ASN A 397 5.40 -11.23 -23.19
C ASN A 397 4.96 -10.31 -24.33
N GLY A 398 5.39 -9.06 -24.29
CA GLY A 398 5.02 -8.03 -25.26
C GLY A 398 5.45 -6.63 -24.85
N ASN A 399 4.68 -5.64 -25.27
CA ASN A 399 4.92 -4.25 -24.97
C ASN A 399 4.47 -3.89 -23.55
N TYR A 400 5.23 -3.02 -22.91
CA TYR A 400 4.89 -2.40 -21.63
C TYR A 400 4.77 -0.89 -21.80
N ASN A 401 3.61 -0.33 -21.45
CA ASN A 401 3.39 1.11 -21.43
C ASN A 401 3.03 1.54 -20.00
N GLY A 402 3.91 2.32 -19.38
CA GLY A 402 3.79 2.73 -18.00
C GLY A 402 2.64 3.69 -17.67
N ASN A 403 2.15 4.47 -18.63
CA ASN A 403 1.01 5.40 -18.56
C ASN A 403 0.81 6.10 -17.17
N ALA A 404 1.91 6.60 -16.60
CA ALA A 404 1.99 7.13 -15.23
C ALA A 404 1.65 6.09 -14.12
N GLY A 405 1.83 4.81 -14.40
CA GLY A 405 1.56 3.71 -13.49
C GLY A 405 2.53 3.60 -12.33
N ARG A 406 2.23 2.68 -11.43
CA ARG A 406 3.02 2.37 -10.25
C ARG A 406 3.39 0.89 -10.23
N LEU A 407 4.60 0.61 -9.71
CA LEU A 407 5.07 -0.74 -9.44
C LEU A 407 5.55 -0.80 -7.99
N ALA A 408 4.92 -1.61 -7.17
CA ALA A 408 5.34 -1.87 -5.80
C ALA A 408 6.00 -3.25 -5.73
N LEU A 409 7.23 -3.30 -5.22
CA LEU A 409 8.00 -4.53 -5.13
C LEU A 409 8.75 -4.64 -3.79
N GLN A 410 9.04 -5.86 -3.38
CA GLN A 410 9.91 -6.20 -2.26
C GLN A 410 11.32 -6.49 -2.77
N SER A 411 12.32 -6.06 -2.01
CA SER A 411 13.71 -6.31 -2.32
C SER A 411 14.51 -6.53 -1.04
N VAL A 412 15.40 -7.47 -1.03
CA VAL A 412 16.43 -7.59 0.01
C VAL A 412 17.54 -6.61 -0.34
N LEU A 413 17.53 -5.43 0.29
CA LEU A 413 18.54 -4.41 0.02
C LEU A 413 19.90 -4.83 0.58
N GLY A 414 20.73 -5.42 -0.26
CA GLY A 414 22.06 -5.93 0.03
C GLY A 414 23.06 -5.57 -1.06
N SER A 415 24.03 -6.44 -1.31
CA SER A 415 24.99 -6.33 -2.40
C SER A 415 24.38 -6.74 -3.74
N ASP A 416 25.22 -6.77 -4.77
CA ASP A 416 24.83 -7.19 -6.12
C ASP A 416 24.12 -8.55 -6.13
N GLY A 417 23.08 -8.67 -6.94
CA GLY A 417 22.32 -9.90 -7.11
C GLY A 417 21.47 -10.31 -5.91
N SER A 418 21.31 -9.46 -4.90
CA SER A 418 20.36 -9.72 -3.81
C SER A 418 18.95 -9.96 -4.34
N PRO A 419 18.13 -10.82 -3.71
CA PRO A 419 16.79 -11.12 -4.17
C PRO A 419 15.91 -9.89 -4.24
N SER A 420 15.10 -9.80 -5.30
CA SER A 420 14.12 -8.76 -5.50
C SER A 420 12.98 -9.29 -6.37
N ASP A 421 11.78 -8.81 -6.13
CA ASP A 421 10.68 -8.97 -7.07
C ASP A 421 11.04 -8.34 -8.40
N LEU A 422 10.51 -8.91 -9.50
CA LEU A 422 11.00 -8.63 -10.83
C LEU A 422 9.87 -8.43 -11.84
N LEU A 423 9.88 -7.27 -12.49
CA LEU A 423 9.10 -7.05 -13.71
C LEU A 423 9.95 -7.51 -14.92
N VAL A 424 9.48 -8.52 -15.62
CA VAL A 424 10.14 -9.06 -16.84
C VAL A 424 9.35 -8.62 -18.06
N ILE A 425 10.01 -8.00 -19.03
CA ILE A 425 9.41 -7.58 -20.30
C ILE A 425 10.03 -8.44 -21.40
N GLY A 426 9.19 -9.32 -21.97
CA GLY A 426 9.63 -10.43 -22.81
C GLY A 426 10.09 -10.01 -24.21
N THR A 427 9.39 -9.07 -24.82
CA THR A 427 9.66 -8.55 -26.18
C THR A 427 9.06 -7.15 -26.32
N GLY A 428 9.34 -6.46 -27.45
CA GLY A 428 8.64 -5.23 -27.80
C GLY A 428 9.19 -3.97 -27.13
N GLN A 429 8.34 -2.96 -27.02
CA GLN A 429 8.72 -1.63 -26.55
C GLN A 429 8.35 -1.38 -25.09
N ILE A 430 9.27 -0.72 -24.39
CA ILE A 430 9.02 -0.16 -23.06
C ILE A 430 8.79 1.34 -23.22
N SER A 431 7.61 1.81 -22.90
CA SER A 431 7.18 3.21 -23.08
C SER A 431 6.45 3.76 -21.86
N GLY A 432 6.07 5.04 -21.93
CA GLY A 432 5.40 5.72 -20.83
C GLY A 432 6.27 5.88 -19.61
N THR A 433 5.67 6.07 -18.43
CA THR A 433 6.38 6.22 -17.16
C THR A 433 5.75 5.40 -16.05
N THR A 434 6.60 4.80 -15.20
CA THR A 434 6.18 4.01 -14.03
C THR A 434 7.03 4.40 -12.83
N ALA A 435 6.37 4.70 -11.71
CA ALA A 435 7.02 4.98 -10.45
C ALA A 435 7.18 3.69 -9.63
N ILE A 436 8.41 3.32 -9.32
CA ILE A 436 8.76 2.11 -8.54
C ILE A 436 8.82 2.44 -7.05
N SER A 437 8.02 1.77 -6.24
CA SER A 437 8.11 1.76 -4.79
C SER A 437 8.81 0.50 -4.31
N VAL A 438 9.86 0.64 -3.51
CA VAL A 438 10.64 -0.49 -2.99
C VAL A 438 10.43 -0.62 -1.50
N THR A 439 10.06 -1.83 -1.07
CA THR A 439 9.99 -2.23 0.33
C THR A 439 11.17 -3.13 0.67
N ASN A 440 12.00 -2.72 1.65
CA ASN A 440 13.12 -3.54 2.09
C ASN A 440 12.62 -4.76 2.89
N LEU A 441 12.88 -5.95 2.40
CA LEU A 441 12.56 -7.20 3.08
C LEU A 441 13.79 -7.69 3.88
N ALA A 442 14.05 -7.03 5.02
CA ALA A 442 15.13 -7.33 5.94
C ALA A 442 16.55 -7.32 5.33
N GLY A 443 16.76 -6.64 4.22
CA GLY A 443 18.09 -6.41 3.67
C GLY A 443 18.94 -5.53 4.60
N PRO A 444 20.16 -5.93 4.96
CA PRO A 444 20.97 -5.21 5.94
C PRO A 444 21.63 -3.93 5.39
N GLY A 445 21.59 -3.73 4.09
CA GLY A 445 22.31 -2.68 3.38
C GLY A 445 23.77 -3.05 3.14
N ALA A 446 24.18 -3.06 1.88
CA ALA A 446 25.58 -3.28 1.49
C ALA A 446 25.90 -2.51 0.22
N GLU A 447 27.18 -2.35 -0.08
CA GLU A 447 27.64 -1.73 -1.31
C GLU A 447 27.40 -2.66 -2.50
N THR A 448 26.87 -2.10 -3.61
CA THR A 448 26.82 -2.77 -4.90
C THR A 448 28.01 -2.31 -5.74
N VAL A 449 28.76 -3.25 -6.26
CA VAL A 449 30.02 -2.96 -6.99
C VAL A 449 30.00 -3.43 -8.45
N GLN A 450 28.94 -4.12 -8.87
CA GLN A 450 28.68 -4.60 -10.23
C GLN A 450 27.34 -4.06 -10.73
N ASP A 451 26.45 -4.91 -11.28
CA ASP A 451 25.17 -4.51 -11.85
C ASP A 451 24.22 -3.89 -10.81
N GLY A 452 24.25 -4.34 -9.57
CA GLY A 452 23.30 -3.97 -8.52
C GLY A 452 22.20 -5.03 -8.31
N ILE A 453 21.06 -4.60 -7.77
CA ILE A 453 19.89 -5.43 -7.51
C ILE A 453 18.88 -5.22 -8.63
N GLN A 454 18.60 -6.26 -9.42
CA GLN A 454 17.72 -6.17 -10.58
C GLN A 454 16.25 -6.05 -10.17
N VAL A 455 15.53 -5.07 -10.72
CA VAL A 455 14.09 -4.83 -10.47
C VAL A 455 13.25 -4.84 -11.74
N VAL A 456 13.86 -4.54 -12.90
CA VAL A 456 13.23 -4.70 -14.21
C VAL A 456 14.20 -5.42 -15.14
N ARG A 457 13.70 -6.42 -15.85
CA ARG A 457 14.48 -7.23 -16.78
C ARG A 457 13.86 -7.18 -18.16
N ALA A 458 14.61 -6.70 -19.13
CA ALA A 458 14.26 -6.74 -20.54
C ALA A 458 14.94 -7.94 -21.20
N ILE A 459 14.17 -8.77 -21.90
CA ILE A 459 14.68 -9.95 -22.60
C ILE A 459 14.21 -9.95 -24.06
N ASN A 460 14.80 -10.80 -24.88
CA ASN A 460 14.42 -11.00 -26.32
C ASN A 460 14.32 -9.71 -27.15
N GLY A 461 15.17 -8.72 -26.84
CA GLY A 461 15.21 -7.44 -27.58
C GLY A 461 14.21 -6.38 -27.11
N ALA A 462 13.57 -6.57 -25.98
CA ALA A 462 12.76 -5.52 -25.37
C ALA A 462 13.63 -4.30 -25.05
N SER A 463 13.16 -3.09 -25.36
CA SER A 463 13.95 -1.87 -25.23
C SER A 463 13.11 -0.62 -24.97
N GLY A 464 13.74 0.41 -24.37
CA GLY A 464 13.11 1.69 -24.08
C GLY A 464 14.11 2.84 -23.96
N ALA A 465 13.64 4.07 -23.92
CA ALA A 465 14.47 5.29 -23.93
C ALA A 465 15.23 5.59 -22.62
N GLY A 466 15.00 4.85 -21.53
CA GLY A 466 15.66 5.07 -20.23
C GLY A 466 14.91 5.97 -19.25
N THR A 467 13.82 6.58 -19.67
CA THR A 467 13.00 7.47 -18.83
C THR A 467 11.73 6.81 -18.28
N GLN A 468 11.56 5.51 -18.52
CA GLN A 468 10.31 4.80 -18.27
C GLN A 468 10.10 4.46 -16.80
N PHE A 469 11.19 4.28 -16.04
CA PHE A 469 11.09 3.94 -14.63
C PHE A 469 11.78 4.99 -13.76
N THR A 470 11.14 5.32 -12.63
CA THR A 470 11.68 6.24 -11.61
C THR A 470 11.41 5.66 -10.22
N LEU A 471 12.15 6.10 -9.20
CA LEU A 471 11.81 5.75 -7.81
C LEU A 471 10.71 6.68 -7.27
N ALA A 472 9.66 6.10 -6.73
CA ALA A 472 8.57 6.83 -6.07
C ALA A 472 8.97 7.33 -4.67
N ASN A 473 9.88 6.63 -4.01
CA ASN A 473 10.34 6.91 -2.66
C ASN A 473 11.86 6.73 -2.56
N ARG A 474 12.43 7.31 -1.52
CA ARG A 474 13.83 7.10 -1.20
C ARG A 474 14.04 5.67 -0.67
N VAL A 475 15.07 5.00 -1.17
CA VAL A 475 15.40 3.62 -0.81
C VAL A 475 16.71 3.62 -0.05
N SER A 476 16.69 3.17 1.22
CA SER A 476 17.86 3.17 2.10
C SER A 476 17.87 1.91 2.96
N ALA A 477 19.07 1.35 3.19
CA ALA A 477 19.29 0.27 4.13
C ALA A 477 20.73 0.30 4.66
N GLY A 478 20.95 -0.03 5.92
CA GLY A 478 22.28 0.03 6.53
C GLY A 478 22.89 1.42 6.42
N ALA A 479 24.09 1.49 5.91
CA ALA A 479 24.82 2.72 5.68
C ALA A 479 24.52 3.38 4.32
N PHE A 480 23.72 2.78 3.45
CA PHE A 480 23.61 3.16 2.05
C PHE A 480 22.25 3.71 1.65
N ASP A 481 22.27 4.64 0.68
CA ASP A 481 21.14 4.96 -0.17
C ASP A 481 21.26 4.18 -1.48
N TYR A 482 20.14 3.69 -2.00
CA TYR A 482 20.04 2.99 -3.28
C TYR A 482 19.30 3.86 -4.28
N TYR A 483 19.88 4.02 -5.46
CA TYR A 483 19.25 4.72 -6.58
C TYR A 483 18.99 3.76 -7.74
N LEU A 484 18.03 4.09 -8.58
CA LEU A 484 17.71 3.31 -9.76
C LEU A 484 18.60 3.73 -10.92
N PHE A 485 19.16 2.74 -11.59
CA PHE A 485 19.99 2.92 -12.80
C PHE A 485 19.43 2.06 -13.93
N LYS A 486 19.46 2.60 -15.15
CA LYS A 486 19.29 1.82 -16.37
C LYS A 486 20.64 1.27 -16.81
N GLY A 487 20.66 -0.01 -17.14
CA GLY A 487 21.86 -0.74 -17.53
C GLY A 487 22.67 -1.27 -16.33
N GLY A 488 23.43 -2.29 -16.59
CA GLY A 488 24.43 -2.87 -15.69
C GLY A 488 25.81 -2.83 -16.32
N ASP A 489 26.82 -3.29 -15.56
CA ASP A 489 28.21 -3.34 -16.01
C ASP A 489 28.47 -4.52 -16.94
N ASN A 490 27.61 -5.55 -16.92
CA ASN A 490 27.74 -6.74 -17.74
C ASN A 490 27.13 -6.57 -19.14
N ALA A 491 27.69 -7.27 -20.13
CA ALA A 491 27.18 -7.26 -21.48
C ALA A 491 25.74 -7.82 -21.54
N GLY A 492 24.87 -7.17 -22.33
CA GLY A 492 23.48 -7.58 -22.51
C GLY A 492 22.51 -7.08 -21.41
N THR A 493 22.99 -6.28 -20.47
CA THR A 493 22.16 -5.74 -19.37
C THR A 493 21.68 -4.30 -19.60
N GLY A 494 22.01 -3.70 -20.75
CA GLY A 494 21.78 -2.27 -21.04
C GLY A 494 20.32 -1.81 -20.98
N GLU A 495 19.35 -2.71 -21.15
CA GLU A 495 17.92 -2.40 -21.09
C GLU A 495 17.29 -2.73 -19.73
N ASN A 496 18.04 -3.33 -18.82
CA ASN A 496 17.58 -3.69 -17.47
C ASN A 496 17.64 -2.50 -16.53
N TYR A 497 16.94 -2.59 -15.40
CA TYR A 497 17.01 -1.58 -14.34
C TYR A 497 17.41 -2.21 -13.01
N TYR A 498 18.34 -1.53 -12.33
CA TYR A 498 18.97 -2.00 -11.11
C TYR A 498 18.95 -0.96 -10.01
N LEU A 499 18.77 -1.39 -8.76
CA LEU A 499 19.04 -0.57 -7.59
C LEU A 499 20.55 -0.64 -7.28
N ARG A 500 21.21 0.50 -7.19
CA ARG A 500 22.66 0.60 -6.89
C ARG A 500 22.89 1.52 -5.70
N SER A 501 23.82 1.09 -4.85
CA SER A 501 24.31 1.85 -3.70
C SER A 501 25.73 2.42 -3.90
N SER A 502 26.19 2.43 -5.15
CA SER A 502 27.45 3.04 -5.56
C SER A 502 27.35 3.71 -6.92
N VAL A 503 28.20 4.69 -7.16
CA VAL A 503 28.39 5.32 -8.46
C VAL A 503 29.36 4.44 -9.28
N PRO A 504 28.95 3.95 -10.46
CA PRO A 504 29.76 3.08 -11.28
C PRO A 504 31.04 3.79 -11.78
N VAL A 505 32.04 3.01 -12.12
CA VAL A 505 33.30 3.53 -12.72
C VAL A 505 33.02 4.01 -14.14
N ALA A 506 33.49 5.20 -14.50
CA ALA A 506 33.43 5.69 -15.89
C ALA A 506 34.22 4.77 -16.83
N PRO A 507 33.71 4.43 -18.05
CA PRO A 507 34.46 3.55 -18.93
C PRO A 507 35.77 4.17 -19.37
N LEU A 508 36.80 3.33 -19.46
CA LEU A 508 38.01 3.69 -20.15
C LEU A 508 37.73 3.92 -21.67
N PRO A 509 38.45 4.80 -22.36
CA PRO A 509 38.31 4.98 -23.80
C PRO A 509 38.47 3.66 -24.55
N GLY A 510 37.40 3.13 -25.13
CA GLY A 510 37.34 1.85 -25.86
C GLY A 510 35.98 1.65 -26.52
N PRO A 511 35.72 0.53 -27.23
CA PRO A 511 34.39 0.23 -27.76
C PRO A 511 33.39 0.10 -26.62
N VAL A 512 32.40 0.97 -26.65
CA VAL A 512 31.55 1.37 -25.56
C VAL A 512 30.57 0.23 -25.18
N THR A 513 30.69 -0.32 -23.97
CA THR A 513 29.50 -0.80 -23.24
C THR A 513 28.79 0.42 -22.69
N PRO A 514 27.45 0.56 -22.86
CA PRO A 514 26.73 1.65 -22.22
C PRO A 514 26.95 1.56 -20.72
N LEU A 515 27.32 2.69 -20.09
CA LEU A 515 27.40 2.80 -18.64
C LEU A 515 26.00 2.62 -18.04
N PRO A 516 25.93 2.11 -16.80
CA PRO A 516 24.75 2.30 -15.97
C PRO A 516 24.45 3.79 -15.83
N GLU A 517 23.27 4.21 -16.28
CA GLU A 517 22.84 5.60 -16.20
C GLU A 517 21.80 5.79 -15.08
N PRO A 518 21.99 6.78 -14.17
CA PRO A 518 20.99 7.07 -13.17
C PRO A 518 19.72 7.58 -13.85
N VAL A 519 18.55 7.06 -13.40
CA VAL A 519 17.27 7.47 -13.97
C VAL A 519 16.88 8.90 -13.57
N VAL A 520 15.93 9.49 -14.29
CA VAL A 520 15.36 10.82 -13.99
C VAL A 520 14.85 10.87 -12.55
N GLY A 521 15.16 11.97 -11.84
CA GLY A 521 14.80 12.16 -10.44
C GLY A 521 15.85 11.66 -9.43
N THR A 522 16.91 10.99 -9.90
CA THR A 522 18.08 10.68 -9.07
C THR A 522 18.81 11.99 -8.71
N PRO A 523 19.21 12.20 -7.43
CA PRO A 523 20.07 13.32 -7.08
C PRO A 523 21.35 13.32 -7.89
N GLU A 524 21.93 14.51 -8.13
CA GLU A 524 23.20 14.64 -8.84
C GLU A 524 24.29 13.80 -8.16
N LEU A 525 24.91 12.93 -8.94
CA LEU A 525 26.01 12.06 -8.52
C LEU A 525 27.33 12.54 -9.12
N PRO A 526 28.48 12.31 -8.45
CA PRO A 526 29.78 12.65 -9.02
C PRO A 526 30.11 11.74 -10.20
N THR A 527 30.90 12.26 -11.15
CA THR A 527 31.56 11.40 -12.11
C THR A 527 32.66 10.61 -11.43
N ASN A 528 32.77 9.32 -11.75
CA ASN A 528 33.79 8.46 -11.15
C ASN A 528 34.87 8.10 -12.17
N PRO A 529 35.98 8.85 -12.24
CA PRO A 529 37.11 8.51 -13.11
C PRO A 529 38.04 7.45 -12.50
N GLY A 530 37.74 6.93 -11.31
CA GLY A 530 38.54 5.97 -10.57
C GLY A 530 38.49 4.56 -11.15
N LEU A 531 39.05 3.60 -10.42
CA LEU A 531 39.06 2.16 -10.74
C LEU A 531 38.07 1.36 -9.89
N THR A 532 37.48 2.00 -8.90
CA THR A 532 36.49 1.35 -8.00
C THR A 532 35.25 2.19 -7.92
N PRO A 533 34.06 1.58 -7.75
CA PRO A 533 32.82 2.31 -7.52
C PRO A 533 32.93 3.27 -6.31
N ILE A 534 32.17 4.36 -6.33
CA ILE A 534 32.10 5.30 -5.22
C ILE A 534 30.85 4.97 -4.38
N PRO A 535 30.98 4.61 -3.10
CA PRO A 535 29.82 4.26 -2.26
C PRO A 535 28.90 5.46 -2.05
N ILE A 536 27.60 5.20 -2.08
CA ILE A 536 26.54 6.20 -1.84
C ILE A 536 26.09 6.07 -0.39
N TYR A 537 26.91 6.54 0.54
CA TYR A 537 26.51 6.57 1.95
C TYR A 537 25.39 7.58 2.17
N ARG A 538 24.46 7.21 3.03
CA ARG A 538 23.36 8.09 3.43
C ARG A 538 23.85 9.24 4.35
N PRO A 539 23.14 10.40 4.39
CA PRO A 539 23.59 11.58 5.15
C PRO A 539 23.76 11.33 6.66
N GLU A 540 23.09 10.35 7.24
CA GLU A 540 23.21 10.03 8.67
C GLU A 540 24.58 9.45 9.05
N VAL A 541 25.27 8.82 8.09
CA VAL A 541 26.53 8.13 8.37
C VAL A 541 27.60 9.07 8.95
N PRO A 542 27.95 10.21 8.34
CA PRO A 542 28.91 11.14 8.94
C PRO A 542 28.42 11.75 10.26
N ILE A 543 27.09 11.88 10.49
CA ILE A 543 26.55 12.39 11.76
C ILE A 543 26.86 11.41 12.90
N TYR A 544 26.69 10.12 12.65
CA TYR A 544 26.93 9.09 13.67
C TYR A 544 28.45 8.90 13.88
N ALA A 545 29.27 9.08 12.86
CA ALA A 545 30.72 9.00 12.92
C ALA A 545 31.35 10.08 13.82
N VAL A 546 30.72 11.28 13.97
CA VAL A 546 31.26 12.35 14.84
C VAL A 546 30.85 12.25 16.32
N LEU A 547 29.99 11.29 16.69
CA LEU A 547 29.45 11.25 18.07
C LEU A 547 30.53 10.95 19.13
N PHE A 548 31.47 10.06 18.85
CA PHE A 548 32.62 9.85 19.74
C PHE A 548 33.50 11.07 19.84
N PRO A 549 33.96 11.72 18.75
CA PRO A 549 34.64 13.01 18.79
C PRO A 549 33.89 14.08 19.58
N ALA A 550 32.58 14.22 19.37
CA ALA A 550 31.75 15.19 20.09
C ALA A 550 31.71 14.90 21.61
N ALA A 551 31.55 13.64 21.99
CA ALA A 551 31.61 13.22 23.39
C ALA A 551 32.99 13.51 24.00
N GLN A 552 34.07 13.25 23.27
CA GLN A 552 35.44 13.52 23.73
C GLN A 552 35.70 15.01 23.93
N GLN A 553 35.18 15.88 23.05
CA GLN A 553 35.28 17.33 23.23
C GLN A 553 34.62 17.79 24.54
N ILE A 554 33.42 17.24 24.87
CA ILE A 554 32.74 17.51 26.15
C ILE A 554 33.59 17.07 27.34
N VAL A 555 34.15 15.87 27.29
CA VAL A 555 34.97 15.29 28.39
C VAL A 555 36.23 16.13 28.61
N GLN A 556 36.94 16.46 27.56
CA GLN A 556 38.16 17.27 27.65
C GLN A 556 37.89 18.68 28.19
N ALA A 557 36.84 19.35 27.71
CA ALA A 557 36.46 20.68 28.17
C ALA A 557 35.98 20.67 29.65
N MET A 558 35.31 19.59 30.08
CA MET A 558 34.88 19.43 31.49
C MET A 558 36.05 19.14 32.44
N LEU A 559 36.96 18.23 32.03
CA LEU A 559 38.16 17.95 32.82
C LEU A 559 39.03 19.21 32.98
N GLY A 560 39.31 19.89 31.87
CA GLY A 560 40.22 21.07 31.82
C GLY A 560 41.60 20.77 32.41
N THR A 561 42.33 21.84 32.72
CA THR A 561 43.57 21.78 33.45
C THR A 561 43.34 22.17 34.93
N TYR A 562 44.35 21.92 35.80
CA TYR A 562 44.28 22.27 37.20
C TYR A 562 43.96 23.78 37.38
N HIS A 563 44.63 24.66 36.67
CA HIS A 563 44.41 26.11 36.77
C HIS A 563 43.08 26.56 36.14
N GLU A 564 42.58 25.91 35.12
CA GLU A 564 41.23 26.21 34.57
C GLU A 564 40.11 25.91 35.55
N ARG A 565 40.29 24.92 36.43
CA ARG A 565 39.34 24.59 37.50
C ARG A 565 39.52 25.45 38.72
N MET A 566 40.76 25.56 39.21
CA MET A 566 41.07 26.07 40.55
C MET A 566 41.47 27.53 40.59
N GLY A 567 41.77 28.19 39.45
CA GLY A 567 42.33 29.52 39.46
C GLY A 567 43.79 29.51 39.92
N ASP A 568 44.23 30.56 40.70
CA ASP A 568 45.60 30.66 41.15
C ASP A 568 45.91 29.86 42.43
N GLN A 569 47.16 29.38 42.52
CA GLN A 569 47.63 28.49 43.57
C GLN A 569 48.04 29.23 44.87
N ARG A 570 48.46 30.51 44.84
CA ARG A 570 48.92 31.25 46.00
C ARG A 570 47.88 31.39 47.11
N GLN A 571 46.62 31.31 46.79
CA GLN A 571 45.48 31.43 47.68
C GLN A 571 45.05 30.10 48.29
N GLN A 572 45.75 28.98 48.03
CA GLN A 572 45.33 27.64 48.46
C GLN A 572 46.04 27.18 49.74
N GLN A 573 46.24 28.04 50.70
CA GLN A 573 46.91 27.69 51.96
C GLN A 573 45.97 27.25 53.09
N GLN A 574 44.67 27.41 52.93
CA GLN A 574 43.71 27.03 53.98
C GLN A 574 43.57 25.53 54.12
N THR A 575 43.46 25.05 55.34
CA THR A 575 43.29 23.64 55.70
C THR A 575 42.07 23.47 56.56
N GLY A 576 41.57 22.23 56.65
CA GLY A 576 40.37 21.89 57.39
C GLY A 576 39.27 21.30 56.54
N ALA A 577 38.05 21.22 57.06
CA ALA A 577 36.88 20.76 56.36
C ALA A 577 36.25 21.91 55.51
N PHE A 578 35.92 21.64 54.28
CA PHE A 578 35.33 22.59 53.35
C PHE A 578 36.08 23.94 53.25
N PRO A 579 37.41 23.93 52.98
CA PRO A 579 38.16 25.15 53.00
C PRO A 579 37.91 26.08 51.82
N ALA A 580 37.38 25.61 50.71
CA ALA A 580 37.06 26.40 49.53
C ALA A 580 36.00 25.80 48.61
N GLY A 581 35.29 26.66 47.93
CA GLY A 581 34.38 26.35 46.85
C GLY A 581 34.74 27.11 45.56
N TRP A 582 34.45 26.56 44.41
CA TRP A 582 34.74 27.18 43.14
C TRP A 582 33.66 26.89 42.11
N GLY A 583 33.58 27.76 41.11
CA GLY A 583 32.70 27.53 39.96
C GLY A 583 33.19 28.21 38.72
N ARG A 584 32.94 27.64 37.58
CA ARG A 584 33.27 28.24 36.29
C ARG A 584 32.15 28.05 35.26
N VAL A 585 32.05 29.00 34.35
CA VAL A 585 31.30 28.90 33.09
C VAL A 585 32.31 28.99 31.97
N TYR A 586 32.12 28.17 30.97
CA TYR A 586 33.02 28.19 29.80
C TYR A 586 32.29 27.89 28.51
N GLY A 587 32.83 28.37 27.42
CA GLY A 587 32.39 28.17 26.09
C GLY A 587 33.53 27.87 25.15
N ASN A 588 33.27 27.06 24.16
CA ASN A 588 34.20 26.71 23.08
C ASN A 588 33.44 26.71 21.75
N SER A 589 34.05 27.21 20.71
CA SER A 589 33.58 27.07 19.32
C SER A 589 34.75 26.58 18.50
N SER A 590 34.53 25.43 17.83
CA SER A 590 35.61 24.79 17.07
C SER A 590 35.07 24.11 15.80
N ARG A 591 35.90 24.12 14.77
CA ARG A 591 35.73 23.33 13.57
C ARG A 591 36.85 22.29 13.49
N GLN A 592 36.47 21.03 13.40
CA GLN A 592 37.39 19.91 13.40
C GLN A 592 37.01 18.89 12.34
N SER A 593 38.00 18.48 11.52
CA SER A 593 37.87 17.36 10.56
C SER A 593 38.59 16.14 11.11
N PHE A 594 38.04 14.96 10.83
CA PHE A 594 38.56 13.67 11.26
C PHE A 594 38.86 12.81 10.04
N ALA A 595 39.92 12.02 10.09
CA ALA A 595 40.20 10.99 9.09
C ALA A 595 39.30 9.80 9.31
N GLY A 596 39.05 9.00 8.26
CA GLY A 596 38.28 7.78 8.34
C GLY A 596 37.45 7.55 7.08
N THR A 597 36.54 6.57 7.14
CA THR A 597 35.75 6.12 5.99
C THR A 597 34.93 7.23 5.33
N VAL A 598 34.34 8.12 6.13
CA VAL A 598 33.52 9.23 5.63
C VAL A 598 34.11 10.60 5.91
N SER A 599 35.34 10.67 6.45
CA SER A 599 36.11 11.89 6.73
C SER A 599 35.23 13.03 7.28
N PRO A 600 34.54 12.83 8.39
CA PRO A 600 33.52 13.78 8.85
C PRO A 600 34.16 15.06 9.40
N THR A 601 33.46 16.18 9.25
CA THR A 601 33.79 17.48 9.83
C THR A 601 32.69 17.92 10.77
N LEU A 602 33.06 18.32 12.00
CA LEU A 602 32.19 18.86 13.02
C LEU A 602 32.49 20.33 13.25
N ASP A 603 31.53 21.20 12.97
CA ASP A 603 31.57 22.62 13.33
C ASP A 603 30.65 22.81 14.54
N SER A 604 31.27 22.96 15.73
CA SER A 604 30.55 22.85 16.98
C SER A 604 30.81 24.01 17.94
N SER A 605 29.82 24.18 18.83
CA SER A 605 29.94 25.05 20.00
C SER A 605 29.58 24.29 21.27
N ILE A 606 30.35 24.50 22.32
CA ILE A 606 30.11 24.00 23.68
C ILE A 606 29.79 25.16 24.59
N SER A 607 28.74 25.02 25.39
CA SER A 607 28.45 25.86 26.53
C SER A 607 28.31 24.99 27.76
N ALA A 608 28.99 25.41 28.88
CA ALA A 608 29.03 24.55 30.06
C ALA A 608 29.22 25.37 31.36
N PHE A 609 28.84 24.76 32.47
CA PHE A 609 29.19 25.21 33.78
C PHE A 609 29.70 24.04 34.61
N GLN A 610 30.50 24.38 35.64
CA GLN A 610 31.08 23.44 36.57
C GLN A 610 31.17 24.08 37.93
N ILE A 611 30.79 23.35 39.00
CA ILE A 611 30.84 23.80 40.38
C ILE A 611 31.48 22.70 41.21
N GLY A 612 32.40 23.08 42.08
CA GLY A 612 33.12 22.14 42.94
C GLY A 612 33.46 22.73 44.30
N THR A 613 33.86 21.85 45.21
CA THR A 613 34.30 22.21 46.54
C THR A 613 35.43 21.30 47.01
N ASP A 614 36.37 21.86 47.73
CA ASP A 614 37.34 21.09 48.53
C ASP A 614 36.57 20.53 49.76
N VAL A 615 36.54 19.22 49.95
CA VAL A 615 35.88 18.57 51.08
C VAL A 615 36.82 18.61 52.31
N TYR A 616 38.11 18.43 52.05
CA TYR A 616 39.11 18.40 53.09
C TYR A 616 40.48 18.84 52.51
N ALA A 617 41.20 19.66 53.31
CA ALA A 617 42.58 20.00 53.04
C ALA A 617 43.40 19.87 54.34
N SER A 618 44.63 19.34 54.22
CA SER A 618 45.57 19.20 55.32
C SER A 618 46.99 19.49 54.89
N ALA A 619 47.75 20.06 55.81
CA ALA A 619 49.19 20.23 55.66
C ALA A 619 49.91 18.94 56.04
N THR A 620 50.93 18.57 55.29
CA THR A 620 51.84 17.46 55.63
C THR A 620 53.01 17.95 56.49
N ALA A 621 53.70 17.04 57.13
CA ALA A 621 54.87 17.36 57.93
C ALA A 621 56.01 18.10 57.15
N ASN A 622 56.07 17.94 55.84
CA ASN A 622 57.06 18.59 54.99
C ASN A 622 56.56 19.93 54.39
N GLY A 623 55.45 20.49 54.92
CA GLY A 623 54.90 21.77 54.45
C GLY A 623 54.13 21.69 53.09
N ALA A 624 53.83 20.49 52.58
CA ALA A 624 52.97 20.33 51.44
C ALA A 624 51.49 20.32 51.88
N VAL A 625 50.60 20.80 51.02
CA VAL A 625 49.16 20.82 51.27
C VAL A 625 48.49 19.83 50.33
N GLN A 626 47.67 18.91 50.86
CA GLN A 626 46.86 18.02 50.08
C GLN A 626 45.39 18.44 50.19
N ARG A 627 44.65 18.30 49.06
CA ARG A 627 43.24 18.66 48.94
C ARG A 627 42.49 17.51 48.30
N VAL A 628 41.34 17.20 48.83
CA VAL A 628 40.36 16.26 48.24
C VAL A 628 39.06 17.01 48.03
N GLY A 629 38.48 16.86 46.86
CA GLY A 629 37.23 17.50 46.55
C GLY A 629 36.45 16.79 45.47
N PHE A 630 35.30 17.31 45.18
CA PHE A 630 34.45 16.86 44.09
C PHE A 630 33.89 18.05 43.30
N PHE A 631 33.39 17.74 42.09
CA PHE A 631 32.69 18.70 41.29
C PHE A 631 31.55 18.04 40.48
N VAL A 632 30.58 18.84 40.15
CA VAL A 632 29.51 18.51 39.19
C VAL A 632 29.53 19.53 38.06
N GLY A 633 29.08 19.12 36.90
CA GLY A 633 29.00 20.03 35.77
C GLY A 633 28.03 19.55 34.69
N HIS A 634 27.53 20.52 33.97
CA HIS A 634 26.67 20.31 32.80
C HIS A 634 27.28 20.96 31.57
N SER A 635 27.22 20.27 30.47
CA SER A 635 27.70 20.78 29.18
C SER A 635 26.71 20.46 28.08
N ARG A 636 26.68 21.34 27.09
CA ARG A 636 25.90 21.18 25.88
C ARG A 636 26.74 21.52 24.66
N LEU A 637 26.91 20.54 23.80
CA LEU A 637 27.48 20.68 22.47
C LEU A 637 26.35 20.77 21.44
N LYS A 638 26.46 21.72 20.51
CA LYS A 638 25.72 21.78 19.28
C LYS A 638 26.70 21.86 18.13
N GLY A 639 26.46 21.12 17.05
CA GLY A 639 27.35 21.18 15.89
C GLY A 639 26.66 20.75 14.61
N ASP A 640 27.08 21.36 13.52
CA ASP A 640 26.75 21.01 12.16
C ASP A 640 27.78 20.03 11.62
N VAL A 641 27.32 19.04 10.88
CA VAL A 641 28.13 17.93 10.40
C VAL A 641 28.17 17.92 8.89
N LYS A 642 29.37 17.76 8.35
CA LYS A 642 29.63 17.45 6.96
C LYS A 642 30.44 16.18 6.87
N GLY A 643 30.45 15.55 5.69
CA GLY A 643 31.30 14.39 5.44
C GLY A 643 31.04 13.79 4.09
N PHE A 644 31.63 12.64 3.83
CA PHE A 644 31.39 11.91 2.61
C PHE A 644 30.02 11.24 2.66
N ASN A 645 29.07 11.73 1.86
CA ASN A 645 27.73 11.16 1.71
C ASN A 645 27.16 11.46 0.33
N GLY A 646 26.28 10.55 -0.16
CA GLY A 646 25.69 10.66 -1.49
C GLY A 646 26.72 10.66 -2.61
N GLY A 647 27.91 10.07 -2.39
CA GLY A 647 29.05 10.06 -3.32
C GLY A 647 29.93 11.31 -3.28
N TRP A 648 29.57 12.35 -2.55
CA TRP A 648 30.29 13.62 -2.52
C TRP A 648 31.09 13.83 -1.23
N GLN A 649 32.32 14.38 -1.37
CA GLN A 649 33.16 14.78 -0.24
C GLN A 649 32.64 16.08 0.41
N ASP A 650 32.86 16.24 1.72
CA ASP A 650 32.55 17.44 2.53
C ASP A 650 31.12 17.98 2.32
N LYS A 651 30.17 17.09 2.00
CA LYS A 651 28.77 17.42 1.80
C LYS A 651 28.05 17.57 3.14
N ALA A 652 27.16 18.56 3.26
CA ALA A 652 26.31 18.72 4.44
C ALA A 652 25.53 17.43 4.72
N ALA A 653 25.42 17.10 6.00
CA ALA A 653 24.78 15.87 6.47
C ALA A 653 23.62 16.14 7.43
N GLY A 654 23.79 17.16 8.28
CA GLY A 654 22.83 17.56 9.31
C GLY A 654 23.50 18.08 10.56
N ASN A 655 22.88 17.89 11.70
CA ASN A 655 23.35 18.42 12.97
C ASN A 655 23.30 17.40 14.10
N THR A 656 24.11 17.66 15.15
CA THR A 656 24.11 16.92 16.41
C THR A 656 24.00 17.87 17.59
N THR A 657 23.27 17.44 18.61
CA THR A 657 23.25 18.09 19.92
C THR A 657 23.53 17.04 20.97
N LEU A 658 24.58 17.24 21.77
CA LEU A 658 24.98 16.32 22.84
C LEU A 658 25.08 17.07 24.16
N ARG A 659 24.48 16.53 25.20
CA ARG A 659 24.57 17.04 26.59
C ARG A 659 25.41 16.07 27.39
N GLY A 660 26.19 16.59 28.33
CA GLY A 660 26.99 15.82 29.28
C GLY A 660 26.75 16.27 30.68
N ASP A 661 26.28 15.38 31.53
CA ASP A 661 26.20 15.59 32.99
C ASP A 661 27.36 14.85 33.62
N SER A 662 28.22 15.58 34.30
CA SER A 662 29.49 15.07 34.84
C SER A 662 29.55 15.18 36.35
N LEU A 663 30.14 14.15 36.95
CA LEU A 663 30.56 14.11 38.36
C LEU A 663 32.03 13.72 38.42
N GLY A 664 32.86 14.51 39.09
CA GLY A 664 34.27 14.23 39.25
C GLY A 664 34.73 14.34 40.69
N VAL A 665 35.74 13.56 41.02
CA VAL A 665 36.48 13.67 42.28
C VAL A 665 37.94 14.00 41.97
N TYR A 666 38.57 14.76 42.80
CA TYR A 666 39.96 15.12 42.64
C TYR A 666 40.76 15.03 43.94
N TRP A 667 42.06 14.76 43.79
CA TRP A 667 43.06 14.89 44.80
C TRP A 667 44.25 15.69 44.26
N THR A 668 44.60 16.76 44.99
CA THR A 668 45.68 17.63 44.60
C THR A 668 46.69 17.70 45.75
N LEU A 669 47.97 17.48 45.43
CA LEU A 669 49.11 17.67 46.33
C LEU A 669 49.92 18.89 45.87
N ILE A 670 50.08 19.88 46.75
CA ILE A 670 50.86 21.10 46.48
C ILE A 670 52.04 21.13 47.43
N GLY A 671 53.26 21.04 46.90
CA GLY A 671 54.50 21.07 47.63
C GLY A 671 54.83 22.46 48.20
N ALA A 672 55.70 22.53 49.16
CA ALA A 672 56.22 23.81 49.76
C ALA A 672 56.90 24.70 48.71
N ASN A 673 57.39 24.10 47.61
CA ASN A 673 57.97 24.82 46.46
C ASN A 673 56.89 25.15 45.36
N GLN A 674 55.60 25.02 45.71
CA GLN A 674 54.45 25.21 44.85
C GLN A 674 54.38 24.26 43.63
N ALA A 675 55.24 23.24 43.53
CA ALA A 675 55.00 22.15 42.56
C ALA A 675 53.73 21.39 42.93
N TYR A 676 52.96 20.96 41.93
CA TYR A 676 51.70 20.23 42.21
C TYR A 676 51.62 18.93 41.45
N LEU A 677 50.85 18.03 42.00
CA LEU A 677 50.30 16.84 41.38
C LEU A 677 48.77 16.86 41.57
N ASP A 678 48.03 16.80 40.45
CA ASP A 678 46.58 16.81 40.44
C ASP A 678 46.05 15.54 39.77
N LEU A 679 45.25 14.79 40.50
CA LEU A 679 44.59 13.57 40.05
C LEU A 679 43.11 13.83 39.99
N VAL A 680 42.46 13.47 38.87
CA VAL A 680 40.99 13.59 38.64
C VAL A 680 40.47 12.29 38.11
N LEU A 681 39.35 11.85 38.70
CA LEU A 681 38.50 10.80 38.18
C LEU A 681 37.10 11.38 37.92
N MET A 682 36.58 11.23 36.69
CA MET A 682 35.29 11.80 36.26
C MET A 682 34.44 10.79 35.50
N GLY A 683 33.17 10.74 35.84
CA GLY A 683 32.13 10.08 35.06
C GLY A 683 31.23 11.11 34.39
N THR A 684 30.91 10.90 33.15
CA THR A 684 29.96 11.72 32.36
C THR A 684 28.86 10.85 31.76
N ARG A 685 27.61 11.27 31.90
CA ARG A 685 26.46 10.69 31.25
C ARG A 685 26.07 11.57 30.05
N PHE A 686 25.84 10.95 28.90
CA PHE A 686 25.43 11.65 27.68
C PHE A 686 23.95 11.41 27.34
N ASP A 687 23.30 12.50 26.88
CA ASP A 687 21.98 12.49 26.22
C ASP A 687 22.01 13.49 25.07
N GLY A 688 21.54 13.06 23.90
CA GLY A 688 21.61 13.89 22.71
C GLY A 688 20.59 13.52 21.64
N ASN A 689 20.51 14.38 20.63
CA ASN A 689 19.67 14.20 19.45
C ASN A 689 20.48 14.53 18.21
N ASN A 690 20.34 13.69 17.22
CA ASN A 690 20.92 13.87 15.87
C ASN A 690 19.77 14.04 14.88
N GLU A 691 19.95 14.90 13.91
CA GLU A 691 18.99 15.12 12.85
C GLU A 691 19.72 15.34 11.53
N SER A 692 19.41 14.52 10.52
CA SER A 692 19.95 14.70 9.19
C SER A 692 19.18 15.76 8.40
N ASP A 693 19.82 16.30 7.35
CA ASP A 693 19.18 17.29 6.45
C ASP A 693 17.93 16.75 5.75
N ARG A 694 17.73 15.43 5.75
CA ARG A 694 16.51 14.78 5.24
C ARG A 694 15.46 14.46 6.31
N GLY A 695 15.73 14.87 7.58
CA GLY A 695 14.76 14.74 8.69
C GLY A 695 14.79 13.41 9.44
N VAL A 696 15.77 12.53 9.20
CA VAL A 696 15.97 11.33 10.02
C VAL A 696 16.51 11.72 11.37
N LYS A 697 15.90 11.23 12.45
CA LYS A 697 16.21 11.57 13.83
C LYS A 697 16.64 10.35 14.62
N MET A 698 17.71 10.48 15.39
CA MET A 698 18.17 9.46 16.30
C MET A 698 18.61 10.08 17.64
N LYS A 699 18.26 9.42 18.74
CA LYS A 699 18.76 9.80 20.08
C LYS A 699 20.13 9.20 20.30
N THR A 700 21.00 9.93 21.00
CA THR A 700 22.27 9.42 21.50
C THR A 700 22.22 9.33 23.01
N ARG A 701 22.60 8.19 23.54
CA ARG A 701 22.79 7.97 24.98
C ARG A 701 24.12 7.27 25.18
N GLY A 702 24.69 7.46 26.36
CA GLY A 702 25.93 6.81 26.69
C GLY A 702 26.57 7.36 27.95
N HIS A 703 27.78 6.91 28.20
CA HIS A 703 28.58 7.36 29.34
C HIS A 703 30.07 7.36 29.00
N ASN A 704 30.81 8.13 29.76
CA ASN A 704 32.26 8.16 29.70
C ASN A 704 32.84 8.04 31.12
N VAL A 705 34.01 7.40 31.24
CA VAL A 705 34.85 7.45 32.41
C VAL A 705 36.22 7.98 32.01
N ALA A 706 36.69 9.00 32.69
CA ALA A 706 37.96 9.63 32.41
C ALA A 706 38.81 9.78 33.68
N ALA A 707 40.11 9.52 33.53
CA ALA A 707 41.09 9.77 34.56
C ALA A 707 42.18 10.73 34.02
N SER A 708 42.59 11.69 34.86
CA SER A 708 43.60 12.66 34.49
C SER A 708 44.66 12.75 35.57
N VAL A 709 45.93 12.84 35.17
CA VAL A 709 47.08 13.13 36.04
C VAL A 709 47.81 14.36 35.46
N GLU A 710 47.94 15.42 36.26
CA GLU A 710 48.62 16.65 35.87
C GLU A 710 49.70 17.00 36.90
N VAL A 711 50.84 17.44 36.40
CA VAL A 711 51.96 17.95 37.20
C VAL A 711 52.40 19.30 36.71
N GLY A 712 52.86 20.17 37.59
CA GLY A 712 53.47 21.45 37.26
C GLY A 712 54.41 21.93 38.37
N ARG A 713 55.38 22.70 37.95
CA ARG A 713 56.35 23.31 38.90
C ARG A 713 56.67 24.74 38.47
N PRO A 714 56.35 25.71 39.32
CA PRO A 714 56.72 27.09 39.06
C PRO A 714 58.21 27.34 39.34
N PHE A 715 58.81 28.18 38.48
CA PHE A 715 60.16 28.70 38.63
C PHE A 715 60.12 30.23 38.56
N GLN A 716 60.70 30.92 39.56
CA GLN A 716 60.81 32.38 39.55
C GLN A 716 61.82 32.83 38.49
N MET A 717 61.38 33.67 37.57
CA MET A 717 62.20 34.23 36.49
C MET A 717 62.71 35.61 36.92
N THR A 718 61.83 36.51 37.43
CA THR A 718 62.14 37.85 37.94
C THR A 718 61.36 38.08 39.23
N ALA A 719 61.44 39.25 39.83
CA ALA A 719 60.69 39.57 41.04
C ALA A 719 59.16 39.42 40.80
N ASP A 720 58.66 39.72 39.58
CA ASP A 720 57.24 39.81 39.29
C ASP A 720 56.76 38.70 38.33
N TRP A 721 57.66 37.85 37.79
CA TRP A 721 57.32 36.87 36.76
C TRP A 721 57.72 35.44 37.16
N VAL A 722 56.77 34.52 36.98
CA VAL A 722 56.91 33.06 37.22
C VAL A 722 56.65 32.31 35.94
N VAL A 723 57.51 31.36 35.61
CA VAL A 723 57.29 30.39 34.51
C VAL A 723 57.01 29.01 35.11
N GLU A 724 55.98 28.35 34.59
CA GLU A 724 55.54 27.06 35.10
C GLU A 724 55.37 26.07 33.97
N PRO A 725 56.33 25.17 33.75
CA PRO A 725 56.17 24.02 32.91
C PRO A 725 55.13 23.05 33.52
N GLN A 726 54.30 22.43 32.66
CA GLN A 726 53.20 21.55 32.98
C GLN A 726 53.17 20.33 32.08
N ALA A 727 52.71 19.19 32.62
CA ALA A 727 52.44 18.01 31.85
C ALA A 727 51.16 17.33 32.37
N GLN A 728 50.34 16.80 31.46
CA GLN A 728 49.10 16.13 31.81
C GLN A 728 48.90 14.90 30.92
N LEU A 729 48.39 13.83 31.52
CA LEU A 729 47.93 12.62 30.83
C LEU A 729 46.46 12.39 31.16
N ILE A 730 45.66 12.19 30.15
CA ILE A 730 44.22 11.90 30.25
C ILE A 730 43.96 10.56 29.58
N LEU A 731 43.33 9.67 30.31
CA LEU A 731 42.79 8.39 29.80
C LEU A 731 41.24 8.48 29.84
N SER A 732 40.56 8.21 28.74
CA SER A 732 39.11 8.23 28.71
C SER A 732 38.50 7.11 27.87
N ARG A 733 37.40 6.56 28.33
CA ARG A 733 36.66 5.53 27.61
C ARG A 733 35.19 5.92 27.51
N THR A 734 34.74 6.10 26.28
CA THR A 734 33.34 6.41 25.97
C THR A 734 32.63 5.15 25.50
N LYS A 735 31.40 4.97 25.99
CA LYS A 735 30.48 3.95 25.49
C LYS A 735 29.18 4.64 25.09
N LEU A 736 28.76 4.46 23.87
CA LEU A 736 27.47 4.91 23.35
C LEU A 736 26.56 3.70 23.19
N ASP A 737 25.29 3.90 23.48
CA ASP A 737 24.27 2.84 23.39
C ASP A 737 23.84 2.64 21.93
N SER A 738 23.70 1.40 21.49
CA SER A 738 23.15 1.07 20.17
C SER A 738 21.71 1.55 20.07
N GLN A 739 21.34 2.10 18.92
CA GLN A 739 20.03 2.68 18.65
C GLN A 739 19.57 2.26 17.24
N ASN A 740 18.27 2.32 16.99
CA ASN A 740 17.70 2.21 15.65
C ASN A 740 17.23 3.60 15.19
N ASP A 741 17.57 3.98 13.97
CA ASP A 741 17.23 5.29 13.40
C ASP A 741 16.01 5.25 12.46
N GLY A 742 15.31 4.11 12.42
CA GLY A 742 14.18 3.86 11.53
C GLY A 742 14.58 3.28 10.16
N ILE A 743 15.88 3.26 9.85
CA ILE A 743 16.43 2.67 8.62
C ILE A 743 17.32 1.47 8.97
N SER A 744 18.11 1.58 10.03
CA SER A 744 19.07 0.55 10.44
C SER A 744 19.35 0.59 11.93
N ASP A 745 19.84 -0.54 12.45
CA ASP A 745 20.47 -0.63 13.75
C ASP A 745 21.86 -0.03 13.66
N VAL A 746 22.19 0.90 14.57
CA VAL A 746 23.47 1.58 14.65
C VAL A 746 24.14 1.21 15.97
N ALA A 747 25.25 0.51 15.88
CA ALA A 747 26.06 0.10 17.02
C ALA A 747 27.37 0.87 17.06
N TYR A 748 27.92 1.05 18.26
CA TYR A 748 29.09 1.87 18.51
C TYR A 748 30.16 1.09 19.25
N ASN A 749 31.41 1.20 18.79
CA ASN A 749 32.58 0.68 19.45
C ASN A 749 33.71 1.71 19.45
N ALA A 750 34.34 1.90 20.58
CA ALA A 750 35.46 2.84 20.74
C ALA A 750 36.55 2.27 21.61
N ASP A 751 37.77 2.52 21.21
CA ASP A 751 38.94 2.25 22.01
C ASP A 751 39.11 3.27 23.14
N THR A 752 39.97 2.98 24.09
CA THR A 752 40.38 3.94 25.12
C THR A 752 41.18 5.05 24.48
N ASN A 753 40.75 6.29 24.68
CA ASN A 753 41.44 7.48 24.18
C ASN A 753 42.52 7.89 25.18
N VAL A 754 43.71 8.20 24.65
CA VAL A 754 44.87 8.69 25.41
C VAL A 754 45.22 10.07 24.90
N THR A 755 45.11 11.09 25.77
CA THR A 755 45.50 12.47 25.45
C THR A 755 46.62 12.93 26.38
N THR A 756 47.68 13.45 25.80
CA THR A 756 48.82 14.05 26.53
C THR A 756 48.86 15.55 26.29
N ARG A 757 49.28 16.31 27.30
CA ARG A 757 49.56 17.74 27.18
C ARG A 757 50.90 18.09 27.74
N LEU A 758 51.64 18.90 26.98
CA LEU A 758 52.78 19.64 27.48
C LEU A 758 52.45 21.12 27.44
N GLY A 759 52.58 21.82 28.57
CA GLY A 759 52.21 23.22 28.68
C GLY A 759 53.30 24.07 29.35
N ILE A 760 53.27 25.34 29.08
CA ILE A 760 54.02 26.35 29.78
C ILE A 760 53.10 27.52 30.14
N ARG A 761 53.15 27.95 31.36
CA ARG A 761 52.40 29.11 31.86
C ARG A 761 53.37 30.17 32.34
N LEU A 762 53.21 31.39 31.83
CA LEU A 762 53.94 32.59 32.30
C LEU A 762 52.95 33.46 33.08
N ARG A 763 53.20 33.74 34.35
CA ARG A 763 52.35 34.49 35.22
C ARG A 763 53.06 35.70 35.83
N GLY A 764 52.40 36.85 35.82
CA GLY A 764 52.82 38.05 36.47
C GLY A 764 52.15 38.22 37.84
N ASP A 765 52.87 38.76 38.82
CA ASP A 765 52.39 39.03 40.15
C ASP A 765 52.36 40.55 40.40
N TYR A 766 51.18 41.15 40.34
CA TYR A 766 50.96 42.61 40.50
C TYR A 766 49.91 42.91 41.58
N GLN A 767 49.79 44.16 41.92
CA GLN A 767 48.70 44.64 42.81
C GLN A 767 47.98 45.83 42.16
N VAL A 768 46.66 45.81 42.23
CA VAL A 768 45.76 46.88 41.78
C VAL A 768 44.88 47.29 42.95
N ARG A 769 45.08 48.54 43.42
CA ARG A 769 44.40 49.08 44.62
C ARG A 769 44.56 48.19 45.86
N GLY A 770 45.76 47.61 46.01
CA GLY A 770 46.08 46.72 47.14
C GLY A 770 45.54 45.28 47.03
N LEU A 771 44.89 44.92 45.93
CA LEU A 771 44.40 43.58 45.66
C LEU A 771 45.33 42.86 44.67
N PRO A 772 45.66 41.59 44.86
CA PRO A 772 46.46 40.79 43.93
C PRO A 772 45.82 40.70 42.53
N LEU A 773 46.58 41.03 41.51
CA LEU A 773 46.24 40.80 40.11
C LEU A 773 47.33 39.95 39.46
N GLN A 774 46.96 38.86 38.83
CA GLN A 774 47.82 37.88 38.19
C GLN A 774 47.46 37.69 36.72
N PRO A 775 48.02 38.52 35.81
CA PRO A 775 47.93 38.27 34.40
C PRO A 775 48.80 37.06 34.06
N TYR A 776 48.31 36.23 33.10
CA TYR A 776 49.08 35.11 32.65
C TYR A 776 48.88 34.84 31.13
N ALA A 777 49.90 34.22 30.52
CA ALA A 777 49.86 33.66 29.21
C ALA A 777 50.17 32.16 29.28
N ARG A 778 49.54 31.38 28.46
CA ARG A 778 49.68 29.92 28.45
C ARG A 778 49.86 29.42 27.03
N ALA A 779 50.80 28.50 26.80
CA ALA A 779 50.95 27.74 25.57
C ALA A 779 50.92 26.25 25.89
N ASN A 780 50.09 25.51 25.18
CA ASN A 780 49.93 24.07 25.34
C ASN A 780 50.08 23.36 24.00
N ILE A 781 50.72 22.20 23.99
CA ILE A 781 50.68 21.23 22.91
C ILE A 781 49.90 20.04 23.45
N TRP A 782 48.78 19.77 22.81
CA TRP A 782 47.96 18.62 23.07
C TRP A 782 48.20 17.56 22.01
N HIS A 783 48.38 16.31 22.40
CA HIS A 783 48.51 15.18 21.49
C HIS A 783 47.53 14.10 21.92
N THR A 784 46.58 13.81 21.07
CA THR A 784 45.65 12.67 21.21
C THR A 784 46.17 11.53 20.37
N ALA A 785 46.62 10.47 21.02
CA ALA A 785 46.93 9.20 20.44
C ALA A 785 45.67 8.34 20.57
N ALA A 786 44.82 8.31 19.53
CA ALA A 786 43.55 7.63 19.60
C ALA A 786 43.63 6.23 19.05
N GLY A 787 42.80 5.34 19.62
CA GLY A 787 42.33 4.17 18.94
C GLY A 787 41.32 4.51 17.83
N GLN A 788 40.89 3.54 17.10
CA GLN A 788 39.86 3.63 16.08
C GLN A 788 38.47 3.61 16.73
N ASN A 789 37.59 4.50 16.29
CA ASN A 789 36.18 4.44 16.65
C ASN A 789 35.39 3.92 15.45
N THR A 790 34.54 2.94 15.70
CA THR A 790 33.76 2.28 14.65
C THR A 790 32.28 2.43 14.91
N VAL A 791 31.54 2.83 13.90
CA VAL A 791 30.09 2.80 13.87
C VAL A 791 29.66 1.70 12.92
N THR A 792 28.92 0.71 13.43
CA THR A 792 28.49 -0.45 12.66
C THR A 792 27.00 -0.37 12.35
N PHE A 793 26.64 -0.47 11.08
CA PHE A 793 25.26 -0.45 10.59
C PHE A 793 24.78 -1.88 10.32
N ASN A 794 23.66 -2.28 10.91
CA ASN A 794 23.03 -3.60 10.79
C ASN A 794 24.01 -4.78 10.96
N ARG A 795 25.12 -4.59 11.68
CA ARG A 795 26.20 -5.55 11.91
C ARG A 795 26.95 -5.97 10.62
N VAL A 796 26.87 -5.19 9.55
CA VAL A 796 27.44 -5.51 8.22
C VAL A 796 28.45 -4.47 7.78
N THR A 797 28.14 -3.17 7.95
CA THR A 797 28.98 -2.11 7.43
C THR A 797 29.62 -1.32 8.56
N ASP A 798 30.94 -1.32 8.60
CA ASP A 798 31.74 -0.59 9.55
C ASP A 798 32.22 0.75 8.98
N ILE A 799 32.03 1.80 9.74
CA ILE A 799 32.47 3.17 9.43
C ILE A 799 33.46 3.59 10.49
N ASP A 800 34.67 3.72 10.10
CA ASP A 800 35.78 4.05 10.99
C ASP A 800 36.05 5.55 11.03
N THR A 801 36.42 6.06 12.21
CA THR A 801 36.82 7.46 12.43
C THR A 801 38.01 7.50 13.35
N GLU A 802 39.05 8.20 12.95
CA GLU A 802 40.29 8.42 13.73
C GLU A 802 40.21 9.73 14.50
N GLN A 803 40.59 9.71 15.78
CA GLN A 803 40.64 10.92 16.63
C GLN A 803 42.07 11.43 16.86
N LYS A 804 43.04 10.84 16.20
CA LYS A 804 44.45 11.27 16.33
C LYS A 804 44.60 12.72 15.92
N SER A 805 45.17 13.54 16.79
CA SER A 805 45.42 14.97 16.49
C SER A 805 46.52 15.54 17.37
N THR A 806 47.25 16.52 16.83
CA THR A 806 48.22 17.36 17.58
C THR A 806 47.79 18.81 17.44
N THR A 807 47.61 19.48 18.57
CA THR A 807 47.04 20.85 18.60
C THR A 807 47.88 21.77 19.46
N LEU A 808 48.11 22.99 18.97
CA LEU A 808 48.69 24.12 19.72
C LEU A 808 47.53 24.95 20.28
N GLY A 809 47.50 25.13 21.58
CA GLY A 809 46.61 26.04 22.27
C GLY A 809 47.37 27.22 22.86
N LEU A 810 46.91 28.43 22.58
CA LEU A 810 47.44 29.68 23.16
C LEU A 810 46.31 30.37 23.93
N SER A 811 46.60 30.80 25.16
CA SER A 811 45.60 31.47 26.01
C SER A 811 46.21 32.67 26.75
N LEU A 812 45.37 33.67 26.97
CA LEU A 812 45.65 34.80 27.82
C LEU A 812 44.55 34.90 28.88
N GLY A 813 44.93 35.20 30.10
CA GLY A 813 43.98 35.34 31.20
C GLY A 813 44.50 36.17 32.34
N ALA A 814 43.65 36.37 33.33
CA ALA A 814 44.01 37.07 34.56
C ALA A 814 43.19 36.52 35.73
N THR A 815 43.82 36.47 36.90
CA THR A 815 43.16 36.24 38.18
C THR A 815 43.21 37.50 39.02
N LEU A 816 42.07 37.96 39.53
CA LEU A 816 41.95 39.13 40.40
C LEU A 816 41.32 38.70 41.72
N GLU A 817 41.94 38.95 42.82
CA GLU A 817 41.32 38.90 44.13
C GLU A 817 40.39 40.12 44.33
N VAL A 818 39.06 39.91 44.31
CA VAL A 818 38.07 40.99 44.41
C VAL A 818 37.69 41.32 45.84
N ALA A 819 37.92 40.41 46.77
CA ALA A 819 37.77 40.50 48.19
C ALA A 819 38.70 39.47 48.86
N LYS A 820 39.01 39.62 50.16
CA LYS A 820 39.82 38.64 50.88
C LYS A 820 39.19 37.23 50.76
N GLY A 821 39.94 36.33 50.21
CA GLY A 821 39.49 34.94 49.97
C GLY A 821 38.52 34.76 48.81
N VAL A 822 38.28 35.82 47.98
CA VAL A 822 37.37 35.72 46.83
C VAL A 822 38.13 36.12 45.54
N SER A 823 38.37 35.19 44.65
CA SER A 823 39.09 35.39 43.40
C SER A 823 38.17 35.21 42.20
N LEU A 824 38.22 36.12 41.25
CA LEU A 824 37.63 36.05 39.95
C LEU A 824 38.73 35.79 38.92
N TYR A 825 38.59 34.81 38.02
CA TYR A 825 39.51 34.57 36.94
C TYR A 825 38.80 34.51 35.61
N SER A 826 39.49 34.91 34.55
CA SER A 826 39.03 34.82 33.20
C SER A 826 40.14 34.44 32.26
N GLU A 827 39.80 33.70 31.21
CA GLU A 827 40.75 33.27 30.17
C GLU A 827 40.07 33.28 28.82
N VAL A 828 40.80 33.68 27.79
CA VAL A 828 40.44 33.50 26.38
C VAL A 828 41.57 32.76 25.66
N GLY A 829 41.22 31.86 24.78
CA GLY A 829 42.18 31.03 24.09
C GLY A 829 41.82 30.74 22.64
N TYR A 830 42.82 30.32 21.91
CA TYR A 830 42.73 29.88 20.53
C TYR A 830 43.53 28.60 20.35
N ASN A 831 42.88 27.61 19.70
CA ASN A 831 43.48 26.32 19.40
C ASN A 831 43.62 26.15 17.88
N ARG A 832 44.77 25.60 17.45
CA ARG A 832 45.04 25.29 16.05
C ARG A 832 45.79 23.97 15.94
N ASN A 833 45.48 23.20 14.91
CA ASN A 833 46.17 21.93 14.63
C ASN A 833 47.64 22.18 14.17
N LEU A 834 48.49 21.21 14.47
CA LEU A 834 49.88 21.13 14.02
C LEU A 834 50.11 19.95 13.05
N ASP A 835 49.11 19.16 12.79
CA ASP A 835 49.11 18.00 11.91
C ASP A 835 48.18 18.20 10.68
N SER A 836 47.94 17.16 9.91
CA SER A 836 47.08 17.20 8.72
C SER A 836 45.59 17.28 9.05
N GLN A 837 45.18 17.04 10.30
CA GLN A 837 43.77 17.10 10.72
C GLN A 837 43.42 18.54 11.05
N MET A 838 42.37 19.08 10.41
CA MET A 838 42.00 20.47 10.67
C MET A 838 41.35 20.59 12.06
N LEU A 839 41.87 21.47 12.88
CA LEU A 839 41.21 21.94 14.11
C LEU A 839 41.50 23.43 14.28
N ASN A 840 40.44 24.24 14.31
CA ASN A 840 40.49 25.64 14.66
C ASN A 840 39.42 25.89 15.72
N GLY A 841 39.81 26.46 16.83
CA GLY A 841 38.87 26.68 17.94
C GLY A 841 39.16 27.93 18.74
N ARG A 842 38.13 28.52 19.29
CA ARG A 842 38.17 29.62 20.24
C ARG A 842 37.53 29.20 21.53
N GLN A 843 38.10 29.59 22.66
CA GLN A 843 37.52 29.25 23.97
C GLN A 843 37.55 30.44 24.88
N GLY A 844 36.61 30.44 25.85
CA GLY A 844 36.57 31.43 26.91
C GLY A 844 36.05 30.80 28.22
N THR A 845 36.67 31.22 29.33
CA THR A 845 36.29 30.76 30.67
C THR A 845 36.21 31.95 31.59
N VAL A 846 35.22 31.95 32.46
CA VAL A 846 35.11 32.84 33.65
C VAL A 846 34.81 31.98 34.86
N GLY A 847 35.59 32.18 35.91
CA GLY A 847 35.39 31.40 37.13
C GLY A 847 35.55 32.23 38.39
N LEU A 848 34.99 31.73 39.47
CA LEU A 848 35.04 32.28 40.82
C LEU A 848 35.55 31.21 41.75
N ARG A 849 36.42 31.62 42.68
CA ARG A 849 36.85 30.81 43.83
C ARG A 849 36.59 31.56 45.11
N MET A 850 36.09 30.88 46.08
CA MET A 850 35.84 31.40 47.44
C MET A 850 36.52 30.51 48.48
N GLU A 851 37.22 31.09 49.44
CA GLU A 851 37.83 30.42 50.57
C GLU A 851 37.01 30.73 51.82
N PHE A 852 36.80 29.69 52.64
CA PHE A 852 35.96 29.79 53.85
C PHE A 852 36.76 29.69 55.17
#